data_8e714bcdade696f12f0ea0a66eb76156
#
_entry.id   8e714bcdade696f12f0ea0a66eb76156
#
_cell.length_a   1.000
_cell.length_b   1.000
_cell.length_c   1.000
_cell.angle_alpha   90.00
_cell.angle_beta   90.00
_cell.angle_gamma   90.00
#
_symmetry.space_group_name_H-M   'P 1'
#
loop_
_entity.id
_entity.type
_entity.pdbx_description
1 polymer ?
#
loop_
_entity_poly.entity_id
_entity_poly.type
_entity_poly.pdbx_seq_one_letter_code
_entity_poly.pdbx_strand_id
1 'polypeptide(L)'
;MTPPAPHLRLVPPAAAPSGMGALPAFGPRAQALRGVAARKPLGQIIIDMKAVDPGNMLKALALRDREEARIGDILLTRGWVSEADLMAALALQWGARTVDLVAEAPDARLIDGLGGEFCLAHGLLPWRRIGGATVIATARPEDFARARGLLPPGFGPVMMALAPERDIHAALIATRQTALIRKAEVRVAADESCRTLDPARARVAIGAAAALLLAGLFAAPALVLGLLVAWAVLTLAAFAGLKAISAVAEARGRRRETATGAAELPLPERLPVVSVMVPLFREDDIAPRLIRRIGRIDYPKELLDVLLVVEEDDLATQGALARRVLPRWMRVVIVPRGPIRTKPRALNFALDFCRGSIVGIWDAEDAPDPGQIRTVVRRFAAAPPEVVCLQGILDFYNARHNWITRCFAIEYAVWFRAMLPGLARLGLVVPLGGTTLFFRRKAIEELGGWDAHNVTEDADLGLRLARRGYRTELIDTVTEEEPNSRPVAWIKQRSRWQKGFAMTWASHMRDPVRLWRELGPKRFLGVQILLLGSVSQALLAPALWTFWVLALGLPHPLAPAFPPGMLAALAVLFVASETVNIALGLWATRGAEHRHLMKWVPSLQFYLPLASLSAWKALGECVTKPFYWDKTAHGVVEARAGQAELLPVLVLADPVLAPGPPAGSVVPFPLPAPRPARLHLLAPARRGAEEGKAQTRPARSAHPPVLTLVSDADPGTTRGSGAGRRGYVLGSTIAALALDRPGIEFQPRFEGF
;
A
#
# COMPACT_ATOMS: atom_id res chain seq x y z
N MET A 1 -22.76 43.52 19.75
CA MET A 1 -24.04 43.16 19.17
C MET A 1 -23.78 42.53 17.81
N THR A 2 -23.75 41.25 17.75
CA THR A 2 -23.59 40.45 16.53
C THR A 2 -24.96 39.82 16.20
N PRO A 3 -25.39 39.79 14.94
CA PRO A 3 -26.69 39.22 14.58
C PRO A 3 -26.66 37.69 14.64
N PRO A 4 -27.80 37.05 14.97
CA PRO A 4 -27.91 35.62 15.10
C PRO A 4 -27.97 34.91 13.73
N ALA A 5 -27.45 33.69 13.67
CA ALA A 5 -27.48 32.81 12.52
C ALA A 5 -28.90 32.38 12.14
N PRO A 6 -29.21 32.16 10.86
CA PRO A 6 -30.54 31.77 10.41
C PRO A 6 -30.81 30.28 10.76
N HIS A 7 -31.90 30.08 11.50
CA HIS A 7 -32.45 28.75 11.76
C HIS A 7 -33.17 28.21 10.52
N LEU A 8 -32.76 27.06 10.01
CA LEU A 8 -33.52 26.29 9.03
C LEU A 8 -34.83 25.79 9.64
N ARG A 9 -35.95 26.35 9.22
CA ARG A 9 -37.30 25.83 9.51
C ARG A 9 -37.61 24.71 8.50
N LEU A 10 -37.86 23.51 9.01
CA LEU A 10 -38.51 22.43 8.27
C LEU A 10 -39.94 22.84 7.97
N VAL A 11 -40.30 22.93 6.69
CA VAL A 11 -41.66 23.13 6.22
C VAL A 11 -42.32 21.76 6.09
N PRO A 12 -43.47 21.49 6.72
CA PRO A 12 -44.18 20.20 6.54
C PRO A 12 -44.79 20.13 5.13
N PRO A 13 -44.97 18.91 4.57
CA PRO A 13 -45.53 18.75 3.23
C PRO A 13 -46.99 19.21 3.20
N ALA A 14 -47.31 20.07 2.21
CA ALA A 14 -48.67 20.54 1.97
C ALA A 14 -49.59 19.39 1.55
N ALA A 15 -50.76 19.33 2.14
CA ALA A 15 -51.83 18.40 1.83
C ALA A 15 -52.29 18.54 0.35
N ALA A 16 -52.51 17.40 -0.30
CA ALA A 16 -53.01 17.35 -1.66
C ALA A 16 -54.46 17.84 -1.75
N PRO A 17 -54.81 18.67 -2.73
CA PRO A 17 -56.21 18.98 -3.00
C PRO A 17 -56.87 17.86 -3.83
N SER A 18 -57.94 17.31 -3.31
CA SER A 18 -58.89 16.47 -4.01
C SER A 18 -59.68 17.29 -5.05
N GLY A 19 -59.46 16.96 -6.33
CA GLY A 19 -60.20 17.55 -7.44
C GLY A 19 -59.90 16.80 -8.72
N MET A 20 -60.75 15.78 -9.06
CA MET A 20 -60.76 15.13 -10.35
C MET A 20 -61.17 16.11 -11.43
N GLY A 21 -60.23 16.60 -12.21
CA GLY A 21 -60.44 17.28 -13.48
C GLY A 21 -59.66 16.55 -14.58
N ALA A 22 -60.36 16.25 -15.68
CA ALA A 22 -59.85 15.53 -16.84
C ALA A 22 -58.53 16.13 -17.35
N LEU A 23 -57.51 15.26 -17.50
CA LEU A 23 -56.22 15.64 -18.06
C LEU A 23 -56.33 15.96 -19.55
N PRO A 24 -55.76 17.07 -20.02
CA PRO A 24 -55.71 17.40 -21.44
C PRO A 24 -54.71 16.47 -22.16
N ALA A 25 -55.01 16.17 -23.44
CA ALA A 25 -54.27 15.29 -24.33
C ALA A 25 -52.79 15.67 -24.37
N PHE A 26 -51.94 14.63 -24.24
CA PHE A 26 -50.47 14.73 -24.32
C PHE A 26 -50.03 15.32 -25.66
N GLY A 27 -49.35 16.49 -25.61
CA GLY A 27 -48.70 17.11 -26.74
C GLY A 27 -47.48 16.32 -27.28
N PRO A 28 -46.87 16.79 -28.36
CA PRO A 28 -45.82 16.03 -29.12
C PRO A 28 -44.59 15.60 -28.34
N ARG A 29 -44.41 16.07 -27.10
CA ARG A 29 -43.31 15.62 -26.21
C ARG A 29 -43.45 14.18 -25.69
N ALA A 30 -44.66 13.64 -25.63
CA ALA A 30 -44.92 12.25 -25.20
C ALA A 30 -44.65 11.24 -26.30
N GLN A 31 -44.64 11.65 -27.58
CA GLN A 31 -44.27 10.76 -28.69
C GLN A 31 -42.76 10.55 -28.81
N ALA A 32 -41.93 11.51 -28.36
CA ALA A 32 -40.48 11.34 -28.36
C ALA A 32 -39.95 10.30 -27.35
N LEU A 33 -40.73 9.92 -26.33
CA LEU A 33 -40.37 8.88 -25.35
C LEU A 33 -40.83 7.47 -25.74
N ARG A 34 -41.67 7.30 -26.76
CA ARG A 34 -42.13 6.00 -27.26
C ARG A 34 -41.17 5.35 -28.27
N GLY A 35 -40.05 5.95 -28.64
CA GLY A 35 -39.10 5.48 -29.65
C GLY A 35 -37.80 4.88 -29.11
N VAL A 36 -37.63 4.72 -27.78
CA VAL A 36 -36.48 3.94 -27.27
C VAL A 36 -36.88 2.46 -27.30
N ALA A 37 -36.71 1.84 -28.49
CA ALA A 37 -36.70 0.38 -28.60
C ALA A 37 -35.75 -0.13 -27.52
N ALA A 38 -36.23 -1.06 -26.67
CA ALA A 38 -35.41 -1.63 -25.60
C ALA A 38 -34.10 -2.17 -26.23
N ARG A 39 -32.98 -1.56 -25.90
CA ARG A 39 -31.68 -1.98 -26.44
C ARG A 39 -31.45 -3.44 -26.15
N LYS A 40 -31.00 -4.20 -27.13
CA LYS A 40 -30.65 -5.60 -26.95
C LYS A 40 -29.63 -5.72 -25.81
N PRO A 41 -29.84 -6.62 -24.83
CA PRO A 41 -28.90 -6.80 -23.73
C PRO A 41 -27.49 -7.14 -24.23
N LEU A 42 -26.44 -6.55 -23.62
CA LEU A 42 -25.05 -6.77 -24.01
C LEU A 42 -24.71 -8.26 -24.08
N GLY A 43 -25.12 -9.03 -23.07
CA GLY A 43 -24.89 -10.47 -23.04
C GLY A 43 -25.47 -11.20 -24.24
N GLN A 44 -26.66 -10.80 -24.71
CA GLN A 44 -27.28 -11.41 -25.90
C GLN A 44 -26.51 -11.05 -27.18
N ILE A 45 -26.01 -9.81 -27.29
CA ILE A 45 -25.19 -9.40 -28.45
C ILE A 45 -23.90 -10.22 -28.52
N ILE A 46 -23.20 -10.38 -27.37
CA ILE A 46 -21.96 -11.15 -27.28
C ILE A 46 -22.20 -12.64 -27.63
N ILE A 47 -23.34 -13.21 -27.21
CA ILE A 47 -23.73 -14.58 -27.61
C ILE A 47 -23.99 -14.67 -29.10
N ASP A 48 -24.74 -13.74 -29.69
CA ASP A 48 -25.04 -13.72 -31.13
C ASP A 48 -23.78 -13.55 -31.99
N MET A 49 -22.79 -12.78 -31.49
CA MET A 49 -21.46 -12.67 -32.09
C MET A 49 -20.62 -13.95 -31.94
N LYS A 50 -21.12 -14.95 -31.18
CA LYS A 50 -20.38 -16.18 -30.83
C LYS A 50 -19.04 -15.89 -30.11
N ALA A 51 -18.95 -14.76 -29.46
CA ALA A 51 -17.75 -14.33 -28.74
C ALA A 51 -17.67 -14.93 -27.32
N VAL A 52 -18.75 -15.55 -26.81
CA VAL A 52 -18.80 -16.23 -25.51
C VAL A 52 -19.65 -17.49 -25.59
N ASP A 53 -19.25 -18.50 -24.83
CA ASP A 53 -20.09 -19.66 -24.60
C ASP A 53 -21.31 -19.29 -23.72
N PRO A 54 -22.55 -19.74 -24.09
CA PRO A 54 -23.75 -19.44 -23.30
C PRO A 54 -23.66 -19.85 -21.82
N GLY A 55 -22.97 -20.96 -21.51
CA GLY A 55 -22.76 -21.42 -20.14
C GLY A 55 -21.88 -20.44 -19.33
N ASN A 56 -20.85 -19.84 -19.95
CA ASN A 56 -20.02 -18.82 -19.32
C ASN A 56 -20.79 -17.50 -19.14
N MET A 57 -21.66 -17.17 -20.09
CA MET A 57 -22.56 -16.01 -19.93
C MET A 57 -23.51 -16.16 -18.73
N LEU A 58 -24.11 -17.32 -18.54
CA LEU A 58 -24.95 -17.61 -17.37
C LEU A 58 -24.16 -17.47 -16.05
N LYS A 59 -22.93 -17.99 -16.01
CA LYS A 59 -22.03 -17.80 -14.86
C LYS A 59 -21.75 -16.33 -14.61
N ALA A 60 -21.45 -15.54 -15.66
CA ALA A 60 -21.20 -14.10 -15.52
C ALA A 60 -22.42 -13.34 -14.97
N LEU A 61 -23.64 -13.70 -15.41
CA LEU A 61 -24.87 -13.11 -14.89
C LEU A 61 -25.07 -13.44 -13.42
N ALA A 62 -24.85 -14.69 -13.00
CA ALA A 62 -24.95 -15.11 -11.60
C ALA A 62 -23.92 -14.40 -10.69
N LEU A 63 -22.70 -14.15 -11.20
CA LEU A 63 -21.70 -13.37 -10.48
C LEU A 63 -22.12 -11.89 -10.35
N ARG A 64 -22.61 -11.27 -11.41
CA ARG A 64 -23.06 -9.86 -11.40
C ARG A 64 -24.10 -9.58 -10.32
N ASP A 65 -24.97 -10.53 -10.02
CA ASP A 65 -26.00 -10.33 -9.01
C ASP A 65 -25.44 -10.29 -7.58
N ARG A 66 -24.25 -10.87 -7.36
CA ARG A 66 -23.54 -10.93 -6.06
C ARG A 66 -22.36 -9.95 -5.95
N GLU A 67 -22.01 -9.28 -7.04
CA GLU A 67 -20.82 -8.47 -7.17
C GLU A 67 -21.16 -7.08 -7.72
N GLU A 68 -20.43 -6.07 -7.31
CA GLU A 68 -20.53 -4.71 -7.89
C GLU A 68 -19.76 -4.59 -9.22
N ALA A 69 -19.42 -5.73 -9.84
CA ALA A 69 -18.75 -5.75 -11.13
C ALA A 69 -19.74 -5.65 -12.28
N ARG A 70 -19.33 -5.00 -13.37
CA ARG A 70 -20.07 -5.00 -14.62
C ARG A 70 -19.87 -6.33 -15.34
N ILE A 71 -20.87 -6.75 -16.10
CA ILE A 71 -20.79 -8.01 -16.86
C ILE A 71 -19.58 -8.04 -17.82
N GLY A 72 -19.26 -6.90 -18.45
CA GLY A 72 -18.08 -6.77 -19.30
C GLY A 72 -16.76 -7.00 -18.54
N ASP A 73 -16.64 -6.43 -17.33
CA ASP A 73 -15.45 -6.60 -16.48
C ASP A 73 -15.29 -8.06 -16.02
N ILE A 74 -16.40 -8.73 -15.68
CA ILE A 74 -16.40 -10.16 -15.33
C ILE A 74 -15.92 -11.00 -16.50
N LEU A 75 -16.52 -10.80 -17.70
CA LEU A 75 -16.17 -11.54 -18.91
C LEU A 75 -14.71 -11.36 -19.31
N LEU A 76 -14.20 -10.12 -19.23
CA LEU A 76 -12.81 -9.80 -19.53
C LEU A 76 -11.85 -10.43 -18.52
N THR A 77 -12.12 -10.29 -17.22
CA THR A 77 -11.23 -10.78 -16.16
C THR A 77 -11.13 -12.30 -16.18
N ARG A 78 -12.23 -12.99 -16.47
CA ARG A 78 -12.28 -14.44 -16.63
C ARG A 78 -11.71 -14.93 -17.95
N GLY A 79 -11.35 -14.01 -18.86
CA GLY A 79 -10.85 -14.36 -20.19
C GLY A 79 -11.89 -15.02 -21.10
N TRP A 80 -13.19 -14.87 -20.79
CA TRP A 80 -14.29 -15.47 -21.58
C TRP A 80 -14.60 -14.66 -22.84
N VAL A 81 -14.22 -13.38 -22.88
CA VAL A 81 -14.38 -12.49 -24.04
C VAL A 81 -13.11 -11.67 -24.23
N SER A 82 -12.73 -11.40 -25.49
CA SER A 82 -11.63 -10.48 -25.78
C SER A 82 -12.07 -9.02 -25.63
N GLU A 83 -11.12 -8.12 -25.39
CA GLU A 83 -11.42 -6.67 -25.29
C GLU A 83 -11.98 -6.13 -26.62
N ALA A 84 -11.48 -6.62 -27.76
CA ALA A 84 -11.96 -6.25 -29.08
C ALA A 84 -13.43 -6.65 -29.29
N ASP A 85 -13.79 -7.88 -28.93
CA ASP A 85 -15.17 -8.36 -29.04
C ASP A 85 -16.13 -7.62 -28.10
N LEU A 86 -15.69 -7.32 -26.87
CA LEU A 86 -16.49 -6.52 -25.95
C LEU A 86 -16.74 -5.10 -26.51
N MET A 87 -15.71 -4.45 -27.03
CA MET A 87 -15.84 -3.12 -27.63
C MET A 87 -16.74 -3.14 -28.86
N ALA A 88 -16.64 -4.18 -29.71
CA ALA A 88 -17.53 -4.37 -30.86
C ALA A 88 -18.98 -4.59 -30.42
N ALA A 89 -19.22 -5.40 -29.38
CA ALA A 89 -20.56 -5.62 -28.84
C ALA A 89 -21.16 -4.34 -28.23
N LEU A 90 -20.38 -3.55 -27.51
CA LEU A 90 -20.81 -2.25 -26.99
C LEU A 90 -21.11 -1.27 -28.13
N ALA A 91 -20.31 -1.26 -29.21
CA ALA A 91 -20.54 -0.44 -30.37
C ALA A 91 -21.88 -0.79 -31.04
N LEU A 92 -22.19 -2.06 -31.19
CA LEU A 92 -23.50 -2.54 -31.70
C LEU A 92 -24.64 -2.15 -30.76
N GLN A 93 -24.48 -2.35 -29.44
CA GLN A 93 -25.53 -2.05 -28.46
C GLN A 93 -25.92 -0.57 -28.43
N TRP A 94 -24.93 0.31 -28.53
CA TRP A 94 -25.12 1.74 -28.36
C TRP A 94 -25.22 2.51 -29.69
N GLY A 95 -24.98 1.82 -30.84
CA GLY A 95 -24.92 2.48 -32.17
C GLY A 95 -23.78 3.51 -32.24
N ALA A 96 -22.71 3.29 -31.47
CA ALA A 96 -21.55 4.17 -31.37
C ALA A 96 -20.36 3.61 -32.14
N ARG A 97 -19.47 4.49 -32.61
CA ARG A 97 -18.20 4.06 -33.23
C ARG A 97 -17.10 3.94 -32.19
N THR A 98 -16.19 3.00 -32.39
CA THR A 98 -14.92 2.95 -31.69
C THR A 98 -13.94 3.94 -32.28
N VAL A 99 -13.12 4.57 -31.42
CA VAL A 99 -12.06 5.51 -31.82
C VAL A 99 -10.73 5.04 -31.29
N ASP A 100 -9.69 5.21 -32.11
CA ASP A 100 -8.30 4.93 -31.72
C ASP A 100 -7.66 6.22 -31.22
N LEU A 101 -7.52 6.32 -29.89
CA LEU A 101 -6.94 7.49 -29.23
C LEU A 101 -5.41 7.55 -29.32
N VAL A 102 -4.78 6.45 -29.72
CA VAL A 102 -3.33 6.37 -29.95
C VAL A 102 -2.99 6.91 -31.34
N ALA A 103 -3.73 6.46 -32.35
CA ALA A 103 -3.56 6.95 -33.71
C ALA A 103 -4.01 8.40 -33.88
N GLU A 104 -5.06 8.81 -33.18
CA GLU A 104 -5.67 10.12 -33.31
C GLU A 104 -5.83 10.79 -31.95
N ALA A 105 -4.83 11.62 -31.58
CA ALA A 105 -4.78 12.33 -30.30
C ALA A 105 -6.00 13.23 -30.06
N PRO A 106 -6.50 13.36 -28.82
CA PRO A 106 -7.60 14.23 -28.47
C PRO A 106 -7.23 15.71 -28.55
N ASP A 107 -8.23 16.58 -28.82
CA ASP A 107 -8.03 18.03 -28.75
C ASP A 107 -7.91 18.47 -27.28
N ALA A 108 -6.71 18.92 -26.93
CA ALA A 108 -6.38 19.39 -25.59
C ALA A 108 -7.29 20.51 -25.06
N ARG A 109 -7.77 21.39 -25.96
CA ARG A 109 -8.66 22.52 -25.60
C ARG A 109 -10.04 22.04 -25.12
N LEU A 110 -10.54 20.94 -25.68
CA LEU A 110 -11.80 20.35 -25.27
C LEU A 110 -11.70 19.71 -23.89
N ILE A 111 -10.54 19.09 -23.60
CA ILE A 111 -10.26 18.54 -22.26
C ILE A 111 -10.17 19.68 -21.23
N ASP A 112 -9.56 20.84 -21.57
CA ASP A 112 -9.52 22.00 -20.69
C ASP A 112 -10.92 22.53 -20.36
N GLY A 113 -11.82 22.50 -21.32
CA GLY A 113 -13.20 22.95 -21.14
C GLY A 113 -14.00 22.12 -20.11
N LEU A 114 -13.63 20.85 -19.88
CA LEU A 114 -14.23 19.99 -18.86
C LEU A 114 -13.39 19.88 -17.60
N GLY A 115 -12.07 20.00 -17.74
CA GLY A 115 -11.11 19.67 -16.72
C GLY A 115 -10.73 18.17 -16.72
N GLY A 116 -9.43 17.90 -16.60
CA GLY A 116 -8.90 16.53 -16.59
C GLY A 116 -9.47 15.69 -15.44
N GLU A 117 -9.78 16.32 -14.30
CA GLU A 117 -10.37 15.66 -13.13
C GLU A 117 -11.78 15.14 -13.41
N PHE A 118 -12.59 15.95 -14.05
CA PHE A 118 -13.94 15.56 -14.47
C PHE A 118 -13.87 14.40 -15.47
N CYS A 119 -12.93 14.47 -16.41
CA CYS A 119 -12.72 13.41 -17.39
C CYS A 119 -12.34 12.06 -16.72
N LEU A 120 -11.42 12.07 -15.74
CA LEU A 120 -11.03 10.88 -14.99
C LEU A 120 -12.18 10.35 -14.12
N ALA A 121 -12.85 11.21 -13.37
CA ALA A 121 -13.94 10.83 -12.47
C ALA A 121 -15.11 10.14 -13.20
N HIS A 122 -15.39 10.59 -14.42
CA HIS A 122 -16.52 10.08 -15.22
C HIS A 122 -16.12 9.12 -16.35
N GLY A 123 -14.82 8.82 -16.53
CA GLY A 123 -14.32 7.97 -17.62
C GLY A 123 -14.66 8.52 -19.00
N LEU A 124 -14.56 9.82 -19.17
CA LEU A 124 -14.88 10.56 -20.41
C LEU A 124 -13.64 11.23 -20.95
N LEU A 125 -13.53 11.29 -22.29
CA LEU A 125 -12.48 12.03 -22.98
C LEU A 125 -13.09 12.82 -24.15
N PRO A 126 -13.21 14.14 -24.09
CA PRO A 126 -13.54 14.95 -25.24
C PRO A 126 -12.44 14.79 -26.30
N TRP A 127 -12.81 14.24 -27.44
CA TRP A 127 -11.84 13.87 -28.46
C TRP A 127 -11.66 14.97 -29.52
N ARG A 128 -12.73 15.30 -30.25
CA ARG A 128 -12.70 16.36 -31.26
C ARG A 128 -14.10 16.88 -31.59
N ARG A 129 -14.18 17.98 -32.33
CA ARG A 129 -15.45 18.50 -32.90
C ARG A 129 -15.64 18.00 -34.32
N ILE A 130 -16.80 17.43 -34.59
CA ILE A 130 -17.18 16.94 -35.93
C ILE A 130 -18.62 17.41 -36.21
N GLY A 131 -18.83 18.12 -37.34
CA GLY A 131 -20.17 18.58 -37.73
C GLY A 131 -20.88 19.46 -36.70
N GLY A 132 -20.13 20.27 -35.94
CA GLY A 132 -20.68 21.13 -34.88
C GLY A 132 -20.96 20.45 -33.54
N ALA A 133 -20.82 19.12 -33.45
CA ALA A 133 -20.94 18.37 -32.21
C ALA A 133 -19.57 17.97 -31.65
N THR A 134 -19.45 17.92 -30.33
CA THR A 134 -18.26 17.41 -29.65
C THR A 134 -18.38 15.90 -29.48
N VAL A 135 -17.42 15.15 -30.04
CA VAL A 135 -17.33 13.70 -29.85
C VAL A 135 -16.58 13.42 -28.55
N ILE A 136 -17.22 12.66 -27.65
CA ILE A 136 -16.66 12.27 -26.37
C ILE A 136 -16.48 10.77 -26.35
N ALA A 137 -15.23 10.31 -26.19
CA ALA A 137 -14.90 8.92 -26.03
C ALA A 137 -15.19 8.47 -24.57
N THR A 138 -15.74 7.27 -24.43
CA THR A 138 -15.98 6.64 -23.12
C THR A 138 -15.77 5.13 -23.19
N ALA A 139 -15.29 4.56 -22.10
CA ALA A 139 -15.29 3.11 -21.90
C ALA A 139 -16.58 2.61 -21.23
N ARG A 140 -17.44 3.54 -20.76
CA ARG A 140 -18.62 3.27 -19.93
C ARG A 140 -19.87 3.93 -20.52
N PRO A 141 -20.35 3.40 -21.63
CA PRO A 141 -21.46 4.03 -22.35
C PRO A 141 -22.76 4.08 -21.55
N GLU A 142 -22.96 3.18 -20.57
CA GLU A 142 -24.11 3.18 -19.65
C GLU A 142 -24.14 4.41 -18.74
N ASP A 143 -22.97 4.95 -18.35
CA ASP A 143 -22.86 6.15 -17.51
C ASP A 143 -22.92 7.45 -18.33
N PHE A 144 -22.78 7.35 -19.66
CA PHE A 144 -22.67 8.51 -20.54
C PHE A 144 -23.88 9.45 -20.46
N ALA A 145 -25.09 8.92 -20.37
CA ALA A 145 -26.30 9.72 -20.26
C ALA A 145 -26.32 10.59 -18.98
N ARG A 146 -25.86 10.02 -17.86
CA ARG A 146 -25.71 10.74 -16.58
C ARG A 146 -24.61 11.79 -16.68
N ALA A 147 -23.46 11.41 -17.18
CA ALA A 147 -22.32 12.32 -17.33
C ALA A 147 -22.62 13.47 -18.31
N ARG A 148 -23.40 13.21 -19.37
CA ARG A 148 -23.88 14.24 -20.29
C ARG A 148 -24.68 15.32 -19.60
N GLY A 149 -25.52 14.96 -18.60
CA GLY A 149 -26.28 15.90 -17.81
C GLY A 149 -25.45 16.83 -16.92
N LEU A 150 -24.18 16.47 -16.67
CA LEU A 150 -23.24 17.24 -15.87
C LEU A 150 -22.32 18.14 -16.71
N LEU A 151 -22.39 18.06 -18.04
CA LEU A 151 -21.57 18.88 -18.93
C LEU A 151 -21.97 20.36 -18.87
N PRO A 152 -21.01 21.29 -18.96
CA PRO A 152 -21.31 22.72 -19.01
C PRO A 152 -22.22 23.08 -20.19
N PRO A 153 -23.18 24.01 -20.03
CA PRO A 153 -24.11 24.38 -21.09
C PRO A 153 -23.44 24.83 -22.40
N GLY A 154 -22.26 25.45 -22.30
CA GLY A 154 -21.49 25.94 -23.46
C GLY A 154 -20.75 24.85 -24.25
N PHE A 155 -20.82 23.56 -23.82
CA PHE A 155 -20.11 22.47 -24.47
C PHE A 155 -20.75 22.07 -25.81
N GLY A 156 -22.00 22.44 -26.04
CA GLY A 156 -22.75 22.21 -27.27
C GLY A 156 -23.29 20.78 -27.39
N PRO A 157 -23.77 20.41 -28.61
CA PRO A 157 -24.20 19.04 -28.87
C PRO A 157 -23.05 18.04 -28.67
N VAL A 158 -23.35 16.88 -28.07
CA VAL A 158 -22.36 15.84 -27.85
C VAL A 158 -22.75 14.53 -28.52
N MET A 159 -21.76 13.85 -29.06
CA MET A 159 -21.86 12.51 -29.63
C MET A 159 -20.95 11.56 -28.83
N MET A 160 -21.44 10.35 -28.60
CA MET A 160 -20.66 9.31 -27.91
C MET A 160 -19.81 8.53 -28.92
N ALA A 161 -18.54 8.31 -28.56
CA ALA A 161 -17.67 7.32 -29.16
C ALA A 161 -17.18 6.35 -28.06
N LEU A 162 -16.67 5.19 -28.44
CA LEU A 162 -16.15 4.19 -27.52
C LEU A 162 -14.64 4.07 -27.66
N ALA A 163 -13.96 3.98 -26.52
CA ALA A 163 -12.53 3.65 -26.45
C ALA A 163 -12.24 2.81 -25.20
N PRO A 164 -11.21 1.94 -25.23
CA PRO A 164 -10.76 1.23 -24.06
C PRO A 164 -10.36 2.19 -22.92
N GLU A 165 -10.67 1.83 -21.68
CA GLU A 165 -10.38 2.69 -20.52
C GLU A 165 -8.88 3.01 -20.40
N ARG A 166 -8.02 2.04 -20.72
CA ARG A 166 -6.56 2.24 -20.71
C ARG A 166 -6.12 3.33 -21.71
N ASP A 167 -6.75 3.38 -22.89
CA ASP A 167 -6.39 4.34 -23.94
C ASP A 167 -6.90 5.75 -23.58
N ILE A 168 -8.07 5.84 -22.94
CA ILE A 168 -8.59 7.09 -22.36
C ILE A 168 -7.63 7.61 -21.30
N HIS A 169 -7.18 6.75 -20.37
CA HIS A 169 -6.22 7.13 -19.33
C HIS A 169 -4.88 7.57 -19.91
N ALA A 170 -4.34 6.81 -20.87
CA ALA A 170 -3.08 7.15 -21.55
C ALA A 170 -3.17 8.50 -22.26
N ALA A 171 -4.26 8.76 -22.99
CA ALA A 171 -4.50 10.03 -23.66
C ALA A 171 -4.65 11.21 -22.69
N LEU A 172 -5.34 11.02 -21.57
CA LEU A 172 -5.44 12.04 -20.52
C LEU A 172 -4.09 12.35 -19.86
N ILE A 173 -3.30 11.32 -19.55
CA ILE A 173 -1.95 11.50 -19.01
C ILE A 173 -1.08 12.26 -20.02
N ALA A 174 -1.05 11.84 -21.28
CA ALA A 174 -0.24 12.48 -22.31
C ALA A 174 -0.60 13.96 -22.54
N THR A 175 -1.90 14.29 -22.49
CA THR A 175 -2.39 15.66 -22.77
C THR A 175 -2.38 16.58 -21.55
N ARG A 176 -2.47 16.04 -20.32
CA ARG A 176 -2.62 16.81 -19.07
C ARG A 176 -1.57 16.47 -18.02
N GLN A 177 -0.43 15.96 -18.45
CA GLN A 177 0.66 15.52 -17.58
C GLN A 177 1.00 16.54 -16.50
N THR A 178 1.25 17.80 -16.88
CA THR A 178 1.65 18.87 -15.95
C THR A 178 0.57 19.16 -14.90
N ALA A 179 -0.71 19.19 -15.30
CA ALA A 179 -1.81 19.43 -14.37
C ALA A 179 -1.98 18.28 -13.38
N LEU A 180 -1.91 17.04 -13.85
CA LEU A 180 -2.01 15.84 -13.00
C LEU A 180 -0.83 15.71 -12.04
N ILE A 181 0.40 16.03 -12.48
CA ILE A 181 1.58 16.10 -11.62
C ILE A 181 1.37 17.12 -10.52
N ARG A 182 1.02 18.36 -10.89
CA ARG A 182 0.79 19.43 -9.91
C ARG A 182 -0.30 19.06 -8.92
N LYS A 183 -1.41 18.47 -9.39
CA LYS A 183 -2.48 17.98 -8.51
C LYS A 183 -1.94 16.98 -7.50
N ALA A 184 -1.18 15.96 -7.94
CA ALA A 184 -0.63 14.94 -7.05
C ALA A 184 0.31 15.53 -5.98
N GLU A 185 1.01 16.62 -6.29
CA GLU A 185 1.95 17.28 -5.39
C GLU A 185 1.28 18.23 -4.37
N VAL A 186 0.20 18.91 -4.77
CA VAL A 186 -0.43 19.96 -3.94
C VAL A 186 -1.84 19.61 -3.48
N ARG A 187 -2.23 18.35 -3.59
CA ARG A 187 -3.59 17.86 -3.32
C ARG A 187 -4.06 18.17 -1.89
N VAL A 188 -3.16 18.06 -0.91
CA VAL A 188 -3.43 18.44 0.48
C VAL A 188 -3.44 19.96 0.61
N ALA A 189 -4.35 20.50 1.43
CA ALA A 189 -4.46 21.93 1.70
C ALA A 189 -3.14 22.52 2.23
N ALA A 190 -2.82 23.75 1.84
CA ALA A 190 -1.53 24.37 2.15
C ALA A 190 -1.28 24.52 3.66
N ASP A 191 -2.33 24.78 4.42
CA ASP A 191 -2.29 24.93 5.88
C ASP A 191 -2.16 23.58 6.63
N GLU A 192 -2.39 22.46 5.97
CA GLU A 192 -2.20 21.10 6.52
C GLU A 192 -0.94 20.40 6.00
N SER A 193 -0.31 20.92 4.93
CA SER A 193 0.86 20.31 4.31
C SER A 193 2.18 20.85 4.86
N CYS A 194 3.17 19.98 5.00
CA CYS A 194 4.51 20.40 5.40
C CYS A 194 5.27 21.15 4.29
N ARG A 195 4.77 21.19 3.03
CA ARG A 195 5.38 21.97 1.93
C ARG A 195 5.49 23.47 2.22
N THR A 196 4.67 23.98 3.11
CA THR A 196 4.66 25.40 3.51
C THR A 196 5.48 25.69 4.76
N LEU A 197 6.15 24.66 5.33
CA LEU A 197 7.16 24.88 6.34
C LEU A 197 8.37 25.58 5.69
N ASP A 198 8.73 26.72 6.23
CA ASP A 198 9.90 27.47 5.76
C ASP A 198 11.18 26.91 6.42
N PRO A 199 12.06 26.24 5.66
CA PRO A 199 13.29 25.69 6.24
C PRO A 199 14.25 26.76 6.77
N ALA A 200 14.20 28.00 6.24
CA ALA A 200 15.04 29.09 6.72
C ALA A 200 14.58 29.55 8.10
N ARG A 201 13.27 29.76 8.29
CA ARG A 201 12.72 30.09 9.61
C ARG A 201 12.94 28.96 10.61
N ALA A 202 12.78 27.70 10.20
CA ALA A 202 13.06 26.55 11.06
C ALA A 202 14.54 26.54 11.52
N ARG A 203 15.48 26.78 10.60
CA ARG A 203 16.90 26.86 10.94
C ARG A 203 17.19 28.00 11.94
N VAL A 204 16.62 29.18 11.73
CA VAL A 204 16.78 30.32 12.63
C VAL A 204 16.19 29.97 14.01
N ALA A 205 14.99 29.40 14.07
CA ALA A 205 14.34 29.04 15.35
C ALA A 205 15.13 27.96 16.10
N ILE A 206 15.59 26.92 15.41
CA ILE A 206 16.41 25.84 16.02
C ILE A 206 17.76 26.40 16.47
N GLY A 207 18.40 27.24 15.64
CA GLY A 207 19.67 27.90 15.98
C GLY A 207 19.53 28.82 17.19
N ALA A 208 18.48 29.64 17.25
CA ALA A 208 18.19 30.48 18.40
C ALA A 208 17.92 29.66 19.68
N ALA A 209 17.13 28.59 19.58
CA ALA A 209 16.89 27.68 20.69
C ALA A 209 18.19 27.00 21.17
N ALA A 210 19.06 26.56 20.27
CA ALA A 210 20.36 26.00 20.59
C ALA A 210 21.29 27.04 21.25
N ALA A 211 21.32 28.26 20.73
CA ALA A 211 22.10 29.35 21.33
C ALA A 211 21.61 29.72 22.73
N LEU A 212 20.29 29.81 22.93
CA LEU A 212 19.68 30.05 24.23
C LEU A 212 19.99 28.92 25.21
N LEU A 213 19.91 27.66 24.76
CA LEU A 213 20.27 26.49 25.55
C LEU A 213 21.74 26.54 25.98
N LEU A 214 22.66 26.83 25.04
CA LEU A 214 24.06 26.93 25.34
C LEU A 214 24.37 28.11 26.30
N ALA A 215 23.79 29.28 26.07
CA ALA A 215 23.91 30.42 26.96
C ALA A 215 23.37 30.09 28.37
N GLY A 216 22.24 29.43 28.46
CA GLY A 216 21.65 28.97 29.73
C GLY A 216 22.54 27.94 30.45
N LEU A 217 23.12 26.98 29.69
CA LEU A 217 24.06 26.00 30.24
C LEU A 217 25.33 26.67 30.79
N PHE A 218 25.76 27.78 30.17
CA PHE A 218 26.89 28.55 30.67
C PHE A 218 26.53 29.40 31.90
N ALA A 219 25.37 30.08 31.88
CA ALA A 219 24.96 31.00 32.92
C ALA A 219 24.37 30.29 34.16
N ALA A 220 23.59 29.22 33.96
CA ALA A 220 22.86 28.51 35.03
C ALA A 220 22.76 27.01 34.73
N PRO A 221 23.88 26.26 34.73
CA PRO A 221 23.92 24.87 34.28
C PRO A 221 22.97 23.96 35.04
N ALA A 222 22.92 24.10 36.38
CA ALA A 222 22.05 23.28 37.21
C ALA A 222 20.55 23.48 36.89
N LEU A 223 20.13 24.73 36.66
CA LEU A 223 18.76 25.05 36.28
C LEU A 223 18.39 24.42 34.91
N VAL A 224 19.24 24.64 33.87
CA VAL A 224 18.97 24.16 32.51
C VAL A 224 18.98 22.63 32.49
N LEU A 225 19.96 21.98 33.09
CA LEU A 225 20.00 20.52 33.19
C LEU A 225 18.81 19.97 34.00
N GLY A 226 18.43 20.65 35.10
CA GLY A 226 17.24 20.30 35.86
C GLY A 226 15.95 20.38 35.01
N LEU A 227 15.78 21.43 34.21
CA LEU A 227 14.63 21.59 33.32
C LEU A 227 14.61 20.52 32.19
N LEU A 228 15.79 20.21 31.62
CA LEU A 228 15.89 19.13 30.63
C LEU A 228 15.54 17.76 31.21
N VAL A 229 16.03 17.46 32.40
CA VAL A 229 15.69 16.24 33.12
C VAL A 229 14.20 16.20 33.47
N ALA A 230 13.65 17.31 33.99
CA ALA A 230 12.22 17.41 34.32
C ALA A 230 11.34 17.16 33.07
N TRP A 231 11.71 17.76 31.93
CA TRP A 231 11.03 17.51 30.65
C TRP A 231 11.17 16.05 30.20
N ALA A 232 12.36 15.45 30.28
CA ALA A 232 12.60 14.05 29.95
C ALA A 232 11.78 13.10 30.81
N VAL A 233 11.70 13.39 32.14
CA VAL A 233 10.89 12.62 33.09
C VAL A 233 9.40 12.76 32.82
N LEU A 234 8.93 13.98 32.52
CA LEU A 234 7.53 14.23 32.16
C LEU A 234 7.13 13.44 30.87
N THR A 235 7.96 13.50 29.83
CA THR A 235 7.69 12.79 28.58
C THR A 235 7.76 11.28 28.77
N LEU A 236 8.69 10.76 29.57
CA LEU A 236 8.78 9.34 29.93
C LEU A 236 7.50 8.88 30.64
N ALA A 237 7.09 9.62 31.71
CA ALA A 237 5.89 9.28 32.49
C ALA A 237 4.62 9.35 31.61
N ALA A 238 4.47 10.39 30.78
CA ALA A 238 3.33 10.56 29.90
C ALA A 238 3.25 9.43 28.86
N PHE A 239 4.38 9.07 28.25
CA PHE A 239 4.41 8.01 27.23
C PHE A 239 4.24 6.61 27.82
N ALA A 240 4.85 6.32 28.98
CA ALA A 240 4.65 5.07 29.70
C ALA A 240 3.19 4.94 30.18
N GLY A 241 2.59 6.03 30.68
CA GLY A 241 1.18 6.10 31.06
C GLY A 241 0.27 5.85 29.86
N LEU A 242 0.54 6.48 28.70
CA LEU A 242 -0.22 6.27 27.48
C LEU A 242 -0.14 4.82 26.99
N LYS A 243 1.05 4.19 27.03
CA LYS A 243 1.23 2.77 26.73
C LYS A 243 0.39 1.87 27.64
N ALA A 244 0.46 2.10 28.95
CA ALA A 244 -0.27 1.31 29.94
C ALA A 244 -1.79 1.44 29.75
N ILE A 245 -2.31 2.66 29.59
CA ILE A 245 -3.73 2.93 29.41
C ILE A 245 -4.23 2.31 28.09
N SER A 246 -3.46 2.44 27.02
CA SER A 246 -3.80 1.84 25.71
C SER A 246 -3.85 0.31 25.79
N ALA A 247 -2.87 -0.32 26.45
CA ALA A 247 -2.87 -1.78 26.63
C ALA A 247 -4.05 -2.27 27.49
N VAL A 248 -4.40 -1.54 28.54
CA VAL A 248 -5.58 -1.87 29.37
C VAL A 248 -6.87 -1.72 28.56
N ALA A 249 -6.98 -0.67 27.75
CA ALA A 249 -8.14 -0.47 26.88
C ALA A 249 -8.29 -1.62 25.87
N GLU A 250 -7.17 -2.03 25.24
CA GLU A 250 -7.15 -3.17 24.30
C GLU A 250 -7.49 -4.48 25.03
N ALA A 251 -6.86 -4.78 26.15
CA ALA A 251 -7.12 -6.00 26.90
C ALA A 251 -8.59 -6.12 27.35
N ARG A 252 -9.20 -5.00 27.78
CA ARG A 252 -10.62 -4.95 28.15
C ARG A 252 -11.53 -5.14 26.91
N GLY A 253 -11.18 -4.52 25.78
CA GLY A 253 -11.89 -4.67 24.54
C GLY A 253 -11.91 -6.12 24.06
N ARG A 254 -10.75 -6.77 23.96
CA ARG A 254 -10.63 -8.18 23.57
C ARG A 254 -11.41 -9.13 24.49
N ARG A 255 -11.37 -8.90 25.82
CA ARG A 255 -12.15 -9.69 26.78
C ARG A 255 -13.66 -9.57 26.50
N ARG A 256 -14.15 -8.37 26.19
CA ARG A 256 -15.58 -8.17 25.86
C ARG A 256 -15.95 -8.90 24.57
N GLU A 257 -15.15 -8.75 23.52
CA GLU A 257 -15.36 -9.44 22.23
C GLU A 257 -15.38 -10.96 22.40
N THR A 258 -14.47 -11.52 23.19
CA THR A 258 -14.47 -12.95 23.49
C THR A 258 -15.70 -13.37 24.30
N ALA A 259 -16.12 -12.56 25.28
CA ALA A 259 -17.27 -12.85 26.13
C ALA A 259 -18.62 -12.78 25.38
N THR A 260 -18.70 -11.92 24.35
CA THR A 260 -19.89 -11.80 23.50
C THR A 260 -19.95 -12.86 22.39
N GLY A 261 -18.95 -13.73 22.28
CA GLY A 261 -18.87 -14.74 21.23
C GLY A 261 -18.97 -14.12 19.86
N ALA A 262 -18.15 -13.07 19.58
CA ALA A 262 -18.23 -12.30 18.36
C ALA A 262 -18.21 -13.24 17.14
N ALA A 263 -19.39 -13.50 16.57
CA ALA A 263 -19.52 -14.25 15.34
C ALA A 263 -18.81 -13.51 14.21
N GLU A 264 -18.25 -14.24 13.29
CA GLU A 264 -17.65 -13.66 12.11
C GLU A 264 -18.68 -12.77 11.39
N LEU A 265 -18.35 -11.50 11.17
CA LEU A 265 -19.25 -10.56 10.52
C LEU A 265 -19.61 -11.10 9.12
N PRO A 266 -20.89 -11.04 8.72
CA PRO A 266 -21.29 -11.49 7.40
C PRO A 266 -20.70 -10.61 6.31
N LEU A 267 -20.44 -11.19 5.15
CA LEU A 267 -20.15 -10.42 3.94
C LEU A 267 -21.40 -9.66 3.50
N PRO A 268 -21.27 -8.48 2.90
CA PRO A 268 -22.41 -7.78 2.31
C PRO A 268 -23.01 -8.61 1.16
N GLU A 269 -24.29 -8.42 0.88
CA GLU A 269 -25.01 -9.13 -0.19
C GLU A 269 -24.33 -8.94 -1.55
N ARG A 270 -23.80 -7.75 -1.80
CA ARG A 270 -22.98 -7.44 -2.98
C ARG A 270 -21.59 -7.04 -2.56
N LEU A 271 -20.60 -7.74 -3.10
CA LEU A 271 -19.19 -7.48 -2.83
C LEU A 271 -18.72 -6.25 -3.61
N PRO A 272 -18.06 -5.27 -2.94
CA PRO A 272 -17.56 -4.06 -3.59
C PRO A 272 -16.27 -4.31 -4.39
N VAL A 273 -15.99 -3.43 -5.34
CA VAL A 273 -14.67 -3.35 -5.97
C VAL A 273 -13.67 -2.74 -4.98
N VAL A 274 -12.51 -3.40 -4.83
CA VAL A 274 -11.41 -2.95 -3.99
C VAL A 274 -10.21 -2.64 -4.87
N SER A 275 -9.75 -1.40 -4.87
CA SER A 275 -8.49 -1.00 -5.50
C SER A 275 -7.37 -1.08 -4.50
N VAL A 276 -6.22 -1.63 -4.89
CA VAL A 276 -5.02 -1.64 -4.05
C VAL A 276 -3.85 -1.06 -4.83
N MET A 277 -3.24 -0.03 -4.29
CA MET A 277 -2.07 0.62 -4.86
C MET A 277 -0.80 0.00 -4.29
N VAL A 278 0.12 -0.37 -5.17
CA VAL A 278 1.43 -0.93 -4.81
C VAL A 278 2.50 -0.05 -5.45
N PRO A 279 3.08 0.91 -4.71
CA PRO A 279 4.16 1.74 -5.21
C PRO A 279 5.45 0.94 -5.33
N LEU A 280 6.07 0.99 -6.51
CA LEU A 280 7.30 0.29 -6.85
C LEU A 280 8.36 1.31 -7.24
N PHE A 281 9.59 1.12 -6.76
CA PHE A 281 10.71 1.97 -7.14
C PHE A 281 12.04 1.24 -7.05
N ARG A 282 12.71 1.02 -8.19
CA ARG A 282 13.98 0.28 -8.35
C ARG A 282 13.88 -1.15 -7.82
N GLU A 283 12.89 -1.88 -8.35
CA GLU A 283 12.56 -3.24 -7.95
C GLU A 283 12.73 -4.19 -9.16
N ASP A 284 13.97 -4.63 -9.42
CA ASP A 284 14.31 -5.41 -10.62
C ASP A 284 13.75 -6.84 -10.59
N ASP A 285 13.69 -7.46 -9.39
CA ASP A 285 13.31 -8.86 -9.20
C ASP A 285 11.97 -9.08 -8.48
N ILE A 286 11.27 -7.98 -8.13
CA ILE A 286 10.08 -8.06 -7.28
C ILE A 286 8.86 -8.65 -7.98
N ALA A 287 8.72 -8.42 -9.31
CA ALA A 287 7.50 -8.74 -10.04
C ALA A 287 7.02 -10.20 -9.85
N PRO A 288 7.85 -11.25 -9.95
CA PRO A 288 7.38 -12.62 -9.78
C PRO A 288 6.87 -12.93 -8.37
N ARG A 289 7.51 -12.34 -7.35
CA ARG A 289 7.13 -12.55 -5.94
C ARG A 289 5.84 -11.82 -5.63
N LEU A 290 5.75 -10.56 -6.01
CA LEU A 290 4.59 -9.70 -5.82
C LEU A 290 3.34 -10.30 -6.48
N ILE A 291 3.42 -10.68 -7.77
CA ILE A 291 2.30 -11.30 -8.49
C ILE A 291 1.84 -12.58 -7.77
N ARG A 292 2.77 -13.40 -7.29
CA ARG A 292 2.47 -14.65 -6.58
C ARG A 292 1.81 -14.36 -5.22
N ARG A 293 2.34 -13.42 -4.43
CA ARG A 293 1.80 -13.06 -3.11
C ARG A 293 0.38 -12.49 -3.23
N ILE A 294 0.18 -11.51 -4.11
CA ILE A 294 -1.13 -10.90 -4.34
C ILE A 294 -2.08 -11.88 -5.02
N GLY A 295 -1.58 -12.78 -5.85
CA GLY A 295 -2.37 -13.86 -6.47
C GLY A 295 -3.08 -14.77 -5.46
N ARG A 296 -2.51 -14.93 -4.24
CA ARG A 296 -3.08 -15.74 -3.14
C ARG A 296 -4.27 -15.09 -2.44
N ILE A 297 -4.53 -13.80 -2.67
CA ILE A 297 -5.65 -13.09 -2.04
C ILE A 297 -6.97 -13.77 -2.39
N ASP A 298 -7.71 -14.17 -1.36
CA ASP A 298 -9.04 -14.78 -1.47
C ASP A 298 -10.11 -13.69 -1.61
N TYR A 299 -10.23 -13.18 -2.82
CA TYR A 299 -11.27 -12.25 -3.23
C TYR A 299 -11.53 -12.43 -4.73
N PRO A 300 -12.78 -12.25 -5.22
CA PRO A 300 -13.07 -12.35 -6.64
C PRO A 300 -12.16 -11.44 -7.46
N LYS A 301 -11.49 -12.00 -8.47
CA LYS A 301 -10.46 -11.26 -9.22
C LYS A 301 -11.06 -10.14 -10.07
N GLU A 302 -12.31 -10.26 -10.47
CA GLU A 302 -13.12 -9.25 -11.14
C GLU A 302 -13.44 -8.02 -10.28
N LEU A 303 -13.37 -8.17 -8.95
CA LEU A 303 -13.57 -7.10 -7.96
C LEU A 303 -12.24 -6.56 -7.38
N LEU A 304 -11.12 -7.14 -7.79
CA LEU A 304 -9.80 -6.71 -7.36
C LEU A 304 -9.15 -5.86 -8.46
N ASP A 305 -8.76 -4.63 -8.12
CA ASP A 305 -8.10 -3.68 -9.01
C ASP A 305 -6.74 -3.32 -8.41
N VAL A 306 -5.67 -4.01 -8.83
CA VAL A 306 -4.33 -3.77 -8.31
C VAL A 306 -3.55 -2.85 -9.25
N LEU A 307 -3.13 -1.70 -8.72
CA LEU A 307 -2.37 -0.69 -9.43
C LEU A 307 -0.89 -0.80 -9.04
N LEU A 308 -0.06 -1.27 -9.96
CA LEU A 308 1.39 -1.25 -9.83
C LEU A 308 1.88 0.14 -10.22
N VAL A 309 2.24 0.94 -9.23
CA VAL A 309 2.53 2.37 -9.41
C VAL A 309 4.03 2.57 -9.56
N VAL A 310 4.48 2.99 -10.74
CA VAL A 310 5.90 3.05 -11.11
C VAL A 310 6.25 4.44 -11.62
N GLU A 311 7.37 5.01 -11.18
CA GLU A 311 7.86 6.30 -11.71
C GLU A 311 8.30 6.16 -13.17
N GLU A 312 8.06 7.19 -14.00
CA GLU A 312 8.37 7.21 -15.43
C GLU A 312 9.86 6.97 -15.74
N ASP A 313 10.75 7.40 -14.86
CA ASP A 313 12.19 7.23 -15.03
C ASP A 313 12.76 5.95 -14.38
N ASP A 314 11.93 5.11 -13.79
CA ASP A 314 12.32 3.81 -13.28
C ASP A 314 12.21 2.71 -14.36
N LEU A 315 13.11 2.78 -15.33
CA LEU A 315 13.14 1.84 -16.46
C LEU A 315 13.44 0.41 -16.02
N ALA A 316 14.11 0.22 -14.88
CA ALA A 316 14.43 -1.10 -14.34
C ALA A 316 13.17 -1.84 -13.92
N THR A 317 12.35 -1.24 -13.07
CA THR A 317 11.06 -1.80 -12.64
C THR A 317 10.10 -1.96 -13.83
N GLN A 318 10.01 -0.95 -14.72
CA GLN A 318 9.16 -1.05 -15.92
C GLN A 318 9.58 -2.24 -16.81
N GLY A 319 10.89 -2.41 -17.04
CA GLY A 319 11.41 -3.53 -17.79
C GLY A 319 11.15 -4.89 -17.12
N ALA A 320 11.24 -4.97 -15.78
CA ALA A 320 10.91 -6.18 -15.03
C ALA A 320 9.43 -6.58 -15.17
N LEU A 321 8.53 -5.59 -15.13
CA LEU A 321 7.09 -5.80 -15.30
C LEU A 321 6.72 -6.13 -16.77
N ALA A 322 7.34 -5.46 -17.74
CA ALA A 322 7.08 -5.69 -19.16
C ALA A 322 7.46 -7.11 -19.64
N ARG A 323 8.43 -7.74 -18.99
CA ARG A 323 8.82 -9.14 -19.25
C ARG A 323 7.80 -10.17 -18.76
N ARG A 324 6.71 -9.74 -18.10
CA ARG A 324 5.70 -10.65 -17.52
C ARG A 324 4.32 -10.35 -18.07
N VAL A 325 3.54 -11.41 -18.26
CA VAL A 325 2.12 -11.27 -18.54
C VAL A 325 1.40 -11.01 -17.22
N LEU A 326 0.94 -9.78 -17.02
CA LEU A 326 0.17 -9.42 -15.84
C LEU A 326 -1.27 -9.95 -15.96
N PRO A 327 -1.85 -10.48 -14.86
CA PRO A 327 -3.27 -10.78 -14.80
C PRO A 327 -4.09 -9.50 -15.08
N ARG A 328 -5.28 -9.62 -15.69
CA ARG A 328 -6.12 -8.47 -16.07
C ARG A 328 -6.57 -7.58 -14.89
N TRP A 329 -6.61 -8.14 -13.68
CA TRP A 329 -6.89 -7.41 -12.45
C TRP A 329 -5.68 -6.66 -11.87
N MET A 330 -4.50 -6.79 -12.50
CA MET A 330 -3.30 -5.99 -12.22
C MET A 330 -3.01 -5.09 -13.43
N ARG A 331 -2.71 -3.84 -13.16
CA ARG A 331 -2.34 -2.87 -14.20
C ARG A 331 -1.24 -1.93 -13.73
N VAL A 332 -0.39 -1.53 -14.66
CA VAL A 332 0.70 -0.59 -14.39
C VAL A 332 0.19 0.84 -14.56
N VAL A 333 0.48 1.68 -13.59
CA VAL A 333 0.25 3.13 -13.64
C VAL A 333 1.60 3.82 -13.62
N ILE A 334 1.98 4.42 -14.74
CA ILE A 334 3.22 5.18 -14.86
C ILE A 334 2.98 6.59 -14.34
N VAL A 335 3.72 6.95 -13.30
CA VAL A 335 3.69 8.28 -12.69
C VAL A 335 4.66 9.18 -13.42
N PRO A 336 4.19 10.25 -14.10
CA PRO A 336 5.07 11.11 -14.87
C PRO A 336 6.10 11.83 -14.00
N ARG A 337 7.26 12.15 -14.58
CA ARG A 337 8.35 12.87 -13.89
C ARG A 337 7.85 14.21 -13.37
N GLY A 338 8.18 14.53 -12.10
CA GLY A 338 7.82 15.78 -11.43
C GLY A 338 8.97 16.35 -10.59
N PRO A 339 8.79 17.55 -10.01
CA PRO A 339 9.78 18.21 -9.14
C PRO A 339 10.17 17.40 -7.92
N ILE A 340 9.21 16.69 -7.32
CA ILE A 340 9.44 15.80 -6.18
C ILE A 340 9.19 14.35 -6.57
N ARG A 341 9.92 13.45 -5.93
CA ARG A 341 9.79 12.01 -6.13
C ARG A 341 9.62 11.34 -4.77
N THR A 342 8.37 11.07 -4.42
CA THR A 342 8.01 10.50 -3.13
C THR A 342 6.87 9.48 -3.28
N LYS A 343 6.83 8.48 -2.40
CA LYS A 343 5.74 7.48 -2.34
C LYS A 343 4.36 8.16 -2.28
N PRO A 344 4.11 9.16 -1.40
CA PRO A 344 2.80 9.80 -1.32
C PRO A 344 2.40 10.56 -2.59
N ARG A 345 3.34 11.16 -3.34
CA ARG A 345 3.04 11.75 -4.66
C ARG A 345 2.56 10.69 -5.64
N ALA A 346 3.26 9.56 -5.70
CA ALA A 346 2.90 8.45 -6.58
C ALA A 346 1.52 7.88 -6.22
N LEU A 347 1.22 7.70 -4.92
CA LEU A 347 -0.09 7.28 -4.43
C LEU A 347 -1.19 8.29 -4.78
N ASN A 348 -0.94 9.61 -4.62
CA ASN A 348 -1.89 10.66 -5.00
C ASN A 348 -2.22 10.65 -6.49
N PHE A 349 -1.22 10.40 -7.33
CA PHE A 349 -1.41 10.27 -8.77
C PHE A 349 -2.25 9.02 -9.09
N ALA A 350 -1.91 7.88 -8.52
CA ALA A 350 -2.60 6.61 -8.76
C ALA A 350 -4.04 6.60 -8.22
N LEU A 351 -4.34 7.35 -7.16
CA LEU A 351 -5.66 7.43 -6.55
C LEU A 351 -6.75 7.84 -7.55
N ASP A 352 -6.44 8.74 -8.48
CA ASP A 352 -7.38 9.18 -9.51
C ASP A 352 -7.76 8.07 -10.51
N PHE A 353 -6.94 7.02 -10.60
CA PHE A 353 -7.15 5.87 -11.48
C PHE A 353 -7.77 4.66 -10.77
N CYS A 354 -7.98 4.70 -9.46
CA CYS A 354 -8.64 3.64 -8.71
C CYS A 354 -10.10 3.46 -9.16
N ARG A 355 -10.56 2.20 -9.26
CA ARG A 355 -11.95 1.86 -9.60
C ARG A 355 -12.81 1.57 -8.38
N GLY A 356 -12.17 1.09 -7.30
CA GLY A 356 -12.83 0.61 -6.09
C GLY A 356 -13.46 1.70 -5.25
N SER A 357 -14.53 1.38 -4.56
CA SER A 357 -15.12 2.18 -3.47
C SER A 357 -14.29 2.09 -2.18
N ILE A 358 -13.46 1.06 -2.07
CA ILE A 358 -12.44 0.87 -1.05
C ILE A 358 -11.08 0.97 -1.72
N VAL A 359 -10.15 1.73 -1.14
CA VAL A 359 -8.78 1.90 -1.63
C VAL A 359 -7.82 1.40 -0.57
N GLY A 360 -6.95 0.46 -0.95
CA GLY A 360 -5.90 -0.09 -0.09
C GLY A 360 -4.50 0.27 -0.56
N ILE A 361 -3.52 0.05 0.33
CA ILE A 361 -2.09 0.21 0.04
C ILE A 361 -1.35 -1.03 0.54
N TRP A 362 -0.50 -1.58 -0.32
CA TRP A 362 0.54 -2.54 0.04
C TRP A 362 1.88 -2.04 -0.46
N ASP A 363 2.94 -2.32 0.28
CA ASP A 363 4.31 -2.08 -0.19
C ASP A 363 4.80 -3.26 -1.07
N ALA A 364 5.89 -3.05 -1.78
CA ALA A 364 6.42 -4.02 -2.74
C ALA A 364 6.78 -5.37 -2.11
N GLU A 365 7.31 -5.34 -0.89
CA GLU A 365 7.75 -6.49 -0.10
C GLU A 365 6.64 -7.17 0.71
N ASP A 366 5.44 -6.62 0.73
CA ASP A 366 4.35 -7.11 1.56
C ASP A 366 3.88 -8.51 1.19
N ALA A 367 3.58 -9.28 2.22
CA ALA A 367 2.92 -10.58 2.13
C ALA A 367 1.61 -10.54 2.95
N PRO A 368 0.52 -10.01 2.38
CA PRO A 368 -0.76 -9.90 3.06
C PRO A 368 -1.41 -11.26 3.27
N ASP A 369 -2.13 -11.39 4.40
CA ASP A 369 -3.01 -12.53 4.67
C ASP A 369 -3.99 -12.75 3.50
N PRO A 370 -4.15 -13.98 2.99
CA PRO A 370 -5.08 -14.26 1.90
C PRO A 370 -6.51 -13.80 2.15
N GLY A 371 -7.00 -13.86 3.39
CA GLY A 371 -8.35 -13.43 3.79
C GLY A 371 -8.51 -11.93 4.06
N GLN A 372 -7.43 -11.14 3.93
CA GLN A 372 -7.40 -9.73 4.35
C GLN A 372 -8.49 -8.88 3.71
N ILE A 373 -8.67 -8.96 2.40
CA ILE A 373 -9.68 -8.15 1.69
C ILE A 373 -11.11 -8.51 2.16
N ARG A 374 -11.41 -9.79 2.40
CA ARG A 374 -12.71 -10.18 2.95
C ARG A 374 -12.94 -9.60 4.33
N THR A 375 -11.93 -9.61 5.19
CA THR A 375 -11.98 -9.00 6.53
C THR A 375 -12.24 -7.49 6.45
N VAL A 376 -11.54 -6.79 5.55
CA VAL A 376 -11.74 -5.36 5.27
C VAL A 376 -13.18 -5.08 4.84
N VAL A 377 -13.68 -5.83 3.86
CA VAL A 377 -15.03 -5.65 3.30
C VAL A 377 -16.11 -5.90 4.36
N ARG A 378 -16.00 -6.99 5.13
CA ARG A 378 -16.91 -7.29 6.26
C ARG A 378 -16.91 -6.15 7.28
N ARG A 379 -15.72 -5.67 7.64
CA ARG A 379 -15.63 -4.61 8.65
C ARG A 379 -16.21 -3.29 8.15
N PHE A 380 -15.91 -2.86 6.92
CA PHE A 380 -16.51 -1.64 6.37
C PHE A 380 -18.03 -1.74 6.17
N ALA A 381 -18.55 -2.93 5.85
CA ALA A 381 -20.00 -3.14 5.73
C ALA A 381 -20.71 -2.98 7.08
N ALA A 382 -20.09 -3.44 8.17
CA ALA A 382 -20.66 -3.38 9.52
C ALA A 382 -20.29 -2.09 10.28
N ALA A 383 -19.27 -1.36 9.83
CA ALA A 383 -18.76 -0.17 10.53
C ALA A 383 -19.63 1.06 10.24
N PRO A 384 -19.82 1.94 11.25
CA PRO A 384 -20.50 3.20 11.04
C PRO A 384 -19.72 4.10 10.05
N PRO A 385 -20.40 5.08 9.41
CA PRO A 385 -19.81 5.88 8.33
C PRO A 385 -18.59 6.71 8.76
N GLU A 386 -18.44 7.03 10.04
CA GLU A 386 -17.27 7.75 10.58
C GLU A 386 -16.00 6.89 10.55
N VAL A 387 -16.13 5.57 10.50
CA VAL A 387 -14.99 4.65 10.32
C VAL A 387 -14.65 4.63 8.83
N VAL A 388 -13.62 5.36 8.48
CA VAL A 388 -13.20 5.54 7.08
C VAL A 388 -11.84 4.94 6.78
N CYS A 389 -11.10 4.53 7.82
CA CYS A 389 -9.81 3.88 7.69
C CYS A 389 -9.77 2.60 8.53
N LEU A 390 -9.26 1.53 7.94
CA LEU A 390 -8.92 0.28 8.59
C LEU A 390 -7.43 0.04 8.45
N GLN A 391 -6.74 -0.21 9.58
CA GLN A 391 -5.33 -0.56 9.63
C GLN A 391 -5.19 -2.03 10.02
N GLY A 392 -4.53 -2.83 9.20
CA GLY A 392 -4.11 -4.18 9.56
C GLY A 392 -2.84 -4.20 10.40
N ILE A 393 -2.48 -5.36 10.88
CA ILE A 393 -1.30 -5.60 11.70
C ILE A 393 -0.10 -5.79 10.77
N LEU A 394 0.97 -5.02 11.00
CA LEU A 394 2.26 -5.27 10.35
C LEU A 394 3.11 -6.18 11.23
N ASP A 395 3.78 -7.15 10.61
CA ASP A 395 4.61 -8.13 11.28
C ASP A 395 5.82 -8.50 10.42
N PHE A 396 6.72 -9.32 10.92
CA PHE A 396 7.97 -9.65 10.23
C PHE A 396 8.17 -11.15 10.03
N TYR A 397 8.31 -11.61 8.77
CA TYR A 397 8.55 -13.03 8.47
C TYR A 397 9.95 -13.53 8.85
N ASN A 398 10.97 -12.64 8.93
CA ASN A 398 12.35 -13.01 9.25
C ASN A 398 12.80 -12.56 10.65
N ALA A 399 11.87 -12.44 11.61
CA ALA A 399 12.14 -12.03 12.99
C ALA A 399 13.26 -12.81 13.69
N ARG A 400 13.55 -14.06 13.24
CA ARG A 400 14.58 -14.94 13.82
C ARG A 400 16.00 -14.67 13.31
N HIS A 401 16.20 -13.82 12.30
CA HIS A 401 17.47 -13.64 11.61
C HIS A 401 18.61 -13.21 12.55
N ASN A 402 18.42 -12.14 13.34
CA ASN A 402 19.41 -11.67 14.31
C ASN A 402 18.73 -10.97 15.51
N TRP A 403 19.55 -10.43 16.44
CA TRP A 403 19.04 -9.74 17.63
C TRP A 403 18.24 -8.47 17.29
N ILE A 404 18.69 -7.66 16.33
CA ILE A 404 18.02 -6.42 15.93
C ILE A 404 16.63 -6.73 15.35
N THR A 405 16.51 -7.74 14.47
CA THR A 405 15.23 -8.14 13.90
C THR A 405 14.27 -8.67 14.97
N ARG A 406 14.78 -9.38 15.99
CA ARG A 406 13.97 -9.83 17.15
C ARG A 406 13.44 -8.64 17.97
N CYS A 407 14.31 -7.69 18.30
CA CYS A 407 13.90 -6.48 19.03
C CYS A 407 12.90 -5.66 18.23
N PHE A 408 13.11 -5.53 16.92
CA PHE A 408 12.22 -4.81 16.02
C PHE A 408 10.85 -5.51 15.92
N ALA A 409 10.81 -6.85 15.84
CA ALA A 409 9.56 -7.62 15.84
C ALA A 409 8.80 -7.48 17.17
N ILE A 410 9.50 -7.46 18.32
CA ILE A 410 8.86 -7.20 19.62
C ILE A 410 8.26 -5.79 19.64
N GLU A 411 8.99 -4.78 19.16
CA GLU A 411 8.50 -3.40 19.08
C GLU A 411 7.25 -3.28 18.22
N TYR A 412 7.23 -3.93 17.02
CA TYR A 412 6.07 -3.97 16.14
C TYR A 412 4.89 -4.70 16.79
N ALA A 413 5.14 -5.83 17.44
CA ALA A 413 4.10 -6.54 18.15
C ALA A 413 3.47 -5.65 19.26
N VAL A 414 4.27 -4.90 20.03
CA VAL A 414 3.74 -3.93 21.01
C VAL A 414 2.95 -2.83 20.31
N TRP A 415 3.46 -2.30 19.20
CA TRP A 415 2.83 -1.19 18.49
C TRP A 415 1.49 -1.60 17.87
N PHE A 416 1.47 -2.64 17.04
CA PHE A 416 0.30 -3.04 16.26
C PHE A 416 -0.71 -3.93 17.03
N ARG A 417 -0.26 -4.66 18.06
CA ARG A 417 -1.14 -5.58 18.81
C ARG A 417 -1.60 -5.04 20.17
N ALA A 418 -0.99 -3.95 20.66
CA ALA A 418 -1.33 -3.36 21.96
C ALA A 418 -1.59 -1.86 21.89
N MET A 419 -0.64 -1.09 21.33
CA MET A 419 -0.67 0.37 21.40
C MET A 419 -1.71 0.96 20.45
N LEU A 420 -1.63 0.69 19.14
CA LEU A 420 -2.55 1.27 18.16
C LEU A 420 -4.01 0.84 18.39
N PRO A 421 -4.33 -0.46 18.65
CA PRO A 421 -5.69 -0.85 18.97
C PRO A 421 -6.22 -0.13 20.22
N GLY A 422 -5.39 0.00 21.24
CA GLY A 422 -5.74 0.72 22.46
C GLY A 422 -6.03 2.21 22.21
N LEU A 423 -5.20 2.89 21.41
CA LEU A 423 -5.43 4.28 20.99
C LEU A 423 -6.78 4.44 20.27
N ALA A 424 -7.06 3.54 19.32
CA ALA A 424 -8.33 3.52 18.58
C ALA A 424 -9.53 3.34 19.53
N ARG A 425 -9.45 2.37 20.46
CA ARG A 425 -10.52 2.14 21.46
C ARG A 425 -10.70 3.32 22.41
N LEU A 426 -9.63 4.02 22.73
CA LEU A 426 -9.69 5.26 23.51
C LEU A 426 -10.20 6.44 22.69
N GLY A 427 -10.41 6.32 21.37
CA GLY A 427 -10.81 7.41 20.49
C GLY A 427 -9.73 8.49 20.36
N LEU A 428 -8.46 8.13 20.55
CA LEU A 428 -7.30 8.98 20.31
C LEU A 428 -6.92 8.97 18.82
N VAL A 429 -5.99 9.85 18.45
CA VAL A 429 -5.41 9.86 17.11
C VAL A 429 -4.56 8.59 16.93
N VAL A 430 -4.77 7.89 15.83
CA VAL A 430 -3.99 6.70 15.46
C VAL A 430 -2.99 7.10 14.38
N PRO A 431 -1.69 7.12 14.68
CA PRO A 431 -0.67 7.27 13.64
C PRO A 431 -0.64 5.99 12.80
N LEU A 432 -0.87 6.14 11.49
CA LEU A 432 -0.99 5.00 10.58
C LEU A 432 0.37 4.38 10.27
N GLY A 433 0.37 3.13 9.81
CA GLY A 433 1.58 2.32 9.65
C GLY A 433 2.21 2.28 8.26
N GLY A 434 1.80 3.12 7.31
CA GLY A 434 2.43 3.23 5.98
C GLY A 434 1.97 2.22 4.94
N THR A 435 1.57 1.02 5.33
CA THR A 435 1.02 -0.03 4.47
C THR A 435 -0.09 -0.80 5.18
N THR A 436 -0.75 -1.72 4.48
CA THR A 436 -1.90 -2.49 4.99
C THR A 436 -3.01 -1.57 5.52
N LEU A 437 -3.19 -0.48 4.80
CA LEU A 437 -4.19 0.55 5.04
C LEU A 437 -5.30 0.44 4.03
N PHE A 438 -6.53 0.55 4.50
CA PHE A 438 -7.72 0.54 3.65
C PHE A 438 -8.62 1.72 4.01
N PHE A 439 -9.07 2.43 2.99
CA PHE A 439 -9.88 3.65 3.15
C PHE A 439 -11.19 3.54 2.39
N ARG A 440 -12.26 4.15 2.92
CA ARG A 440 -13.39 4.53 2.06
C ARG A 440 -12.89 5.58 1.08
N ARG A 441 -12.96 5.29 -0.23
CA ARG A 441 -12.41 6.15 -1.28
C ARG A 441 -12.84 7.61 -1.15
N LYS A 442 -14.13 7.84 -0.93
CA LYS A 442 -14.68 9.20 -0.78
C LYS A 442 -13.97 10.00 0.31
N ALA A 443 -13.70 9.41 1.46
CA ALA A 443 -13.05 10.09 2.57
C ALA A 443 -11.59 10.47 2.27
N ILE A 444 -10.81 9.57 1.64
CA ILE A 444 -9.42 9.90 1.27
C ILE A 444 -9.34 10.95 0.17
N GLU A 445 -10.30 10.97 -0.76
CA GLU A 445 -10.42 12.01 -1.79
C GLU A 445 -10.77 13.36 -1.18
N GLU A 446 -11.72 13.44 -0.26
CA GLU A 446 -12.12 14.66 0.47
C GLU A 446 -10.97 15.24 1.31
N LEU A 447 -10.11 14.40 1.87
CA LEU A 447 -8.91 14.81 2.60
C LEU A 447 -7.77 15.29 1.69
N GLY A 448 -7.90 15.13 0.38
CA GLY A 448 -6.83 15.44 -0.56
C GLY A 448 -5.71 14.40 -0.59
N GLY A 449 -5.95 13.15 -0.19
CA GLY A 449 -4.95 12.09 -0.22
C GLY A 449 -3.83 12.28 0.81
N TRP A 450 -2.59 11.96 0.41
CA TRP A 450 -1.39 12.04 1.23
C TRP A 450 -0.64 13.36 1.02
N ASP A 451 0.02 13.88 2.06
CA ASP A 451 0.93 15.02 1.89
C ASP A 451 2.20 14.57 1.15
N ALA A 452 2.31 14.96 -0.11
CA ALA A 452 3.40 14.57 -1.00
C ALA A 452 4.79 15.01 -0.51
N HIS A 453 4.86 15.95 0.42
CA HIS A 453 6.09 16.52 0.97
C HIS A 453 6.45 15.97 2.36
N ASN A 454 5.56 15.21 2.98
CA ASN A 454 5.80 14.61 4.29
C ASN A 454 6.56 13.29 4.16
N VAL A 455 7.53 13.06 5.05
CA VAL A 455 8.31 11.82 5.08
C VAL A 455 7.69 10.73 5.95
N THR A 456 6.57 11.03 6.63
CA THR A 456 5.65 10.11 7.29
C THR A 456 4.22 10.54 6.97
N GLU A 457 3.89 10.47 5.72
CA GLU A 457 2.60 10.84 5.14
C GLU A 457 1.42 10.07 5.74
N ASP A 458 1.70 8.89 6.26
CA ASP A 458 0.79 7.99 6.94
C ASP A 458 0.37 8.52 8.34
N ALA A 459 1.35 8.88 9.17
CA ALA A 459 1.08 9.47 10.49
C ALA A 459 0.36 10.81 10.37
N ASP A 460 0.74 11.64 9.38
CA ASP A 460 0.06 12.88 9.04
C ASP A 460 -1.40 12.64 8.62
N LEU A 461 -1.62 11.65 7.76
CA LEU A 461 -2.96 11.29 7.32
C LEU A 461 -3.85 10.84 8.49
N GLY A 462 -3.29 10.05 9.44
CA GLY A 462 -4.00 9.65 10.66
C GLY A 462 -4.46 10.86 11.49
N LEU A 463 -3.63 11.89 11.59
CA LEU A 463 -3.99 13.13 12.28
C LEU A 463 -5.06 13.92 11.49
N ARG A 464 -4.93 14.05 10.17
CA ARG A 464 -5.93 14.76 9.33
C ARG A 464 -7.29 14.06 9.33
N LEU A 465 -7.33 12.71 9.36
CA LEU A 465 -8.57 11.96 9.57
C LEU A 465 -9.25 12.35 10.88
N ALA A 466 -8.50 12.36 11.98
CA ALA A 466 -9.04 12.71 13.30
C ALA A 466 -9.53 14.17 13.39
N ARG A 467 -8.87 15.11 12.70
CA ARG A 467 -9.27 16.53 12.61
C ARG A 467 -10.62 16.70 11.92
N ARG A 468 -10.97 15.83 10.96
CA ARG A 468 -12.29 15.81 10.29
C ARG A 468 -13.34 15.00 11.05
N GLY A 469 -13.02 14.52 12.26
CA GLY A 469 -13.94 13.71 13.06
C GLY A 469 -14.00 12.23 12.66
N TYR A 470 -13.22 11.81 11.65
CA TYR A 470 -13.16 10.43 11.21
C TYR A 470 -12.44 9.52 12.22
N ARG A 471 -12.69 8.23 12.10
CA ARG A 471 -12.14 7.20 12.96
C ARG A 471 -11.35 6.18 12.16
N THR A 472 -10.22 5.78 12.74
CA THR A 472 -9.45 4.62 12.28
C THR A 472 -9.71 3.46 13.22
N GLU A 473 -9.93 2.28 12.68
CA GLU A 473 -10.01 1.04 13.44
C GLU A 473 -8.90 0.08 13.03
N LEU A 474 -8.48 -0.75 13.98
CA LEU A 474 -7.53 -1.83 13.74
C LEU A 474 -8.31 -3.11 13.46
N ILE A 475 -7.86 -3.86 12.46
CA ILE A 475 -8.42 -5.16 12.08
C ILE A 475 -7.42 -6.27 12.31
N ASP A 476 -7.91 -7.44 12.71
CA ASP A 476 -7.08 -8.59 13.04
C ASP A 476 -6.73 -9.39 11.77
N THR A 477 -5.94 -8.80 10.91
CA THR A 477 -5.35 -9.41 9.72
C THR A 477 -3.91 -8.93 9.59
N VAL A 478 -3.02 -9.81 9.19
CA VAL A 478 -1.58 -9.59 9.22
C VAL A 478 -1.03 -9.38 7.82
N THR A 479 -0.09 -8.46 7.70
CA THR A 479 0.82 -8.38 6.55
C THR A 479 2.23 -8.53 7.05
N GLU A 480 2.96 -9.48 6.50
CA GLU A 480 4.36 -9.71 6.84
C GLU A 480 5.28 -8.90 5.93
N GLU A 481 6.30 -8.28 6.55
CA GLU A 481 7.32 -7.44 5.89
C GLU A 481 8.74 -7.96 6.18
N GLU A 482 9.75 -7.35 5.57
CA GLU A 482 11.15 -7.57 5.87
C GLU A 482 11.71 -6.45 6.78
N PRO A 483 12.11 -6.73 8.04
CA PRO A 483 12.72 -5.74 8.91
C PRO A 483 14.18 -5.48 8.53
N ASN A 484 14.64 -4.27 8.80
CA ASN A 484 16.06 -3.96 8.74
C ASN A 484 16.86 -4.80 9.75
N SER A 485 17.82 -5.57 9.24
CA SER A 485 18.69 -6.43 10.04
C SER A 485 20.02 -5.78 10.46
N ARG A 486 20.34 -4.59 9.93
CA ARG A 486 21.59 -3.85 10.16
C ARG A 486 21.36 -2.58 10.96
N PRO A 487 22.20 -2.27 11.98
CA PRO A 487 22.02 -1.08 12.84
C PRO A 487 21.92 0.23 12.08
N VAL A 488 22.83 0.45 11.11
CA VAL A 488 22.88 1.70 10.32
C VAL A 488 21.61 1.88 9.48
N ALA A 489 21.13 0.82 8.82
CA ALA A 489 19.91 0.85 8.02
C ALA A 489 18.70 1.13 8.93
N TRP A 490 18.65 0.52 10.10
CA TRP A 490 17.62 0.76 11.10
C TRP A 490 17.64 2.22 11.60
N ILE A 491 18.82 2.78 11.95
CA ILE A 491 18.96 4.19 12.36
C ILE A 491 18.45 5.13 11.26
N LYS A 492 18.78 4.87 9.99
CA LYS A 492 18.30 5.66 8.85
C LYS A 492 16.79 5.63 8.72
N GLN A 493 16.17 4.45 8.78
CA GLN A 493 14.72 4.30 8.73
C GLN A 493 14.05 5.01 9.91
N ARG A 494 14.55 4.79 11.11
CA ARG A 494 13.98 5.37 12.33
C ARG A 494 14.16 6.90 12.40
N SER A 495 15.29 7.42 11.89
CA SER A 495 15.50 8.88 11.80
C SER A 495 14.49 9.54 10.86
N ARG A 496 14.12 8.88 9.75
CA ARG A 496 13.05 9.34 8.87
C ARG A 496 11.70 9.43 9.60
N TRP A 497 11.35 8.40 10.40
CA TRP A 497 10.09 8.41 11.16
C TRP A 497 10.05 9.52 12.20
N GLN A 498 11.11 9.69 12.98
CA GLN A 498 11.18 10.75 14.00
C GLN A 498 11.19 12.16 13.37
N LYS A 499 11.91 12.34 12.25
CA LYS A 499 11.84 13.57 11.47
C LYS A 499 10.43 13.86 10.98
N GLY A 500 9.74 12.86 10.46
CA GLY A 500 8.37 12.98 9.99
C GLY A 500 7.40 13.34 11.12
N PHE A 501 7.53 12.74 12.29
CA PHE A 501 6.72 13.11 13.46
C PHE A 501 6.94 14.55 13.87
N ALA A 502 8.19 15.02 13.89
CA ALA A 502 8.51 16.42 14.19
C ALA A 502 7.93 17.39 13.13
N MET A 503 8.02 17.04 11.84
CA MET A 503 7.47 17.84 10.75
C MET A 503 5.93 17.86 10.78
N THR A 504 5.30 16.73 11.00
CA THR A 504 3.84 16.62 11.15
C THR A 504 3.36 17.46 12.34
N TRP A 505 4.02 17.32 13.50
CA TRP A 505 3.71 18.14 14.65
C TRP A 505 3.85 19.64 14.35
N ALA A 506 4.98 20.08 13.77
CA ALA A 506 5.21 21.47 13.43
C ALA A 506 4.19 22.00 12.41
N SER A 507 3.80 21.19 11.43
CA SER A 507 2.79 21.56 10.42
C SER A 507 1.44 21.85 11.03
N HIS A 508 0.98 20.98 11.92
CA HIS A 508 -0.35 21.09 12.53
C HIS A 508 -0.38 22.07 13.72
N MET A 509 0.76 22.32 14.38
CA MET A 509 0.90 23.29 15.47
C MET A 509 1.09 24.74 14.98
N ARG A 510 1.02 25.01 13.68
CA ARG A 510 0.97 26.39 13.15
C ARG A 510 -0.22 27.19 13.66
N ASP A 511 -1.35 26.49 13.86
CA ASP A 511 -2.55 27.04 14.50
C ASP A 511 -3.02 26.09 15.62
N PRO A 512 -2.42 26.17 16.81
CA PRO A 512 -2.74 25.28 17.93
C PRO A 512 -4.16 25.47 18.44
N VAL A 513 -4.74 26.67 18.31
CA VAL A 513 -6.11 26.96 18.76
C VAL A 513 -7.12 26.24 17.87
N ARG A 514 -6.92 26.31 16.54
CA ARG A 514 -7.73 25.58 15.57
C ARG A 514 -7.59 24.07 15.80
N LEU A 515 -6.37 23.57 15.95
CA LEU A 515 -6.11 22.15 16.20
C LEU A 515 -6.82 21.67 17.48
N TRP A 516 -6.78 22.47 18.56
CA TRP A 516 -7.49 22.18 19.79
C TRP A 516 -9.00 22.10 19.59
N ARG A 517 -9.59 23.06 18.84
CA ARG A 517 -11.03 23.08 18.57
C ARG A 517 -11.48 21.86 17.73
N GLU A 518 -10.68 21.47 16.74
CA GLU A 518 -10.99 20.35 15.85
C GLU A 518 -10.84 18.99 16.56
N LEU A 519 -9.80 18.81 17.36
CA LEU A 519 -9.51 17.54 18.03
C LEU A 519 -10.19 17.39 19.40
N GLY A 520 -10.46 18.50 20.09
CA GLY A 520 -10.80 18.50 21.51
C GLY A 520 -9.61 18.18 22.43
N PRO A 521 -9.75 18.38 23.74
CA PRO A 521 -8.63 18.32 24.69
C PRO A 521 -7.93 16.95 24.73
N LYS A 522 -8.71 15.87 24.71
CA LYS A 522 -8.18 14.50 24.81
C LYS A 522 -7.30 14.11 23.63
N ARG A 523 -7.78 14.31 22.39
CA ARG A 523 -7.01 13.99 21.18
C ARG A 523 -5.83 14.93 21.01
N PHE A 524 -6.00 16.22 21.33
CA PHE A 524 -4.92 17.20 21.29
C PHE A 524 -3.77 16.81 22.20
N LEU A 525 -4.06 16.46 23.48
CA LEU A 525 -3.04 15.99 24.41
C LEU A 525 -2.38 14.69 23.92
N GLY A 526 -3.17 13.75 23.38
CA GLY A 526 -2.65 12.53 22.77
C GLY A 526 -1.63 12.82 21.66
N VAL A 527 -1.90 13.80 20.78
CA VAL A 527 -0.97 14.22 19.72
C VAL A 527 0.33 14.81 20.30
N GLN A 528 0.24 15.63 21.38
CA GLN A 528 1.44 16.16 22.04
C GLN A 528 2.32 15.02 22.58
N ILE A 529 1.73 14.01 23.23
CA ILE A 529 2.47 12.87 23.78
C ILE A 529 3.05 12.00 22.66
N LEU A 530 2.24 11.71 21.63
CA LEU A 530 2.65 10.80 20.54
C LEU A 530 3.72 11.40 19.62
N LEU A 531 3.58 12.64 19.19
CA LEU A 531 4.50 13.25 18.23
C LEU A 531 5.63 14.00 18.93
N LEU A 532 5.34 15.03 19.71
CA LEU A 532 6.36 15.82 20.41
C LEU A 532 7.04 15.01 21.52
N GLY A 533 6.25 14.33 22.36
CA GLY A 533 6.75 13.57 23.51
C GLY A 533 7.69 12.44 23.10
N SER A 534 7.34 11.64 22.10
CA SER A 534 8.19 10.52 21.64
C SER A 534 9.52 10.98 21.06
N VAL A 535 9.52 12.06 20.25
CA VAL A 535 10.76 12.63 19.68
C VAL A 535 11.62 13.24 20.77
N SER A 536 11.00 14.02 21.69
CA SER A 536 11.70 14.61 22.83
C SER A 536 12.31 13.56 23.74
N GLN A 537 11.57 12.49 24.04
CA GLN A 537 12.05 11.38 24.85
C GLN A 537 13.26 10.70 24.22
N ALA A 538 13.23 10.43 22.90
CA ALA A 538 14.36 9.82 22.22
C ALA A 538 15.61 10.73 22.21
N LEU A 539 15.43 12.05 22.07
CA LEU A 539 16.52 13.03 22.13
C LEU A 539 17.13 13.13 23.53
N LEU A 540 16.30 13.09 24.58
CA LEU A 540 16.70 13.32 25.96
C LEU A 540 16.98 12.04 26.77
N ALA A 541 16.71 10.86 26.22
CA ALA A 541 16.99 9.58 26.86
C ALA A 541 18.44 9.46 27.38
N PRO A 542 19.49 9.96 26.68
CA PRO A 542 20.85 9.93 27.22
C PRO A 542 20.99 10.67 28.57
N ALA A 543 20.26 11.75 28.80
CA ALA A 543 20.24 12.43 30.09
C ALA A 543 19.65 11.54 31.20
N LEU A 544 18.63 10.76 30.90
CA LEU A 544 18.02 9.80 31.85
C LEU A 544 18.95 8.61 32.12
N TRP A 545 19.72 8.17 31.12
CA TRP A 545 20.70 7.07 31.33
C TRP A 545 21.82 7.44 32.29
N THR A 546 22.15 8.71 32.44
CA THR A 546 23.15 9.13 33.42
C THR A 546 22.77 8.72 34.87
N PHE A 547 21.47 8.55 35.16
CA PHE A 547 21.00 8.12 36.47
C PHE A 547 21.29 6.64 36.79
N TRP A 548 21.70 5.83 35.80
CA TRP A 548 22.17 4.47 36.05
C TRP A 548 23.43 4.40 36.93
N VAL A 549 24.24 5.51 37.01
CA VAL A 549 25.39 5.59 37.91
C VAL A 549 24.98 5.41 39.34
N LEU A 550 23.73 5.81 39.72
CA LEU A 550 23.21 5.62 41.07
C LEU A 550 23.01 4.14 41.41
N ALA A 551 22.62 3.32 40.44
CA ALA A 551 22.49 1.86 40.61
C ALA A 551 23.85 1.18 40.80
N LEU A 552 24.94 1.83 40.36
CA LEU A 552 26.32 1.40 40.59
C LEU A 552 26.89 1.94 41.91
N GLY A 553 26.09 2.63 42.75
CA GLY A 553 26.55 3.23 44.00
C GLY A 553 27.41 4.50 43.83
N LEU A 554 27.47 5.07 42.62
CA LEU A 554 28.24 6.28 42.31
C LEU A 554 27.36 7.52 42.48
N PRO A 555 27.94 8.66 42.96
CA PRO A 555 27.19 9.91 43.12
C PRO A 555 26.83 10.49 41.74
N HIS A 556 25.57 10.91 41.56
CA HIS A 556 25.16 11.63 40.36
C HIS A 556 25.46 13.13 40.48
N PRO A 557 26.04 13.79 39.47
CA PRO A 557 26.42 15.22 39.54
C PRO A 557 25.27 16.15 39.89
N LEU A 558 24.04 15.82 39.51
CA LEU A 558 22.84 16.60 39.83
C LEU A 558 22.19 16.22 41.16
N ALA A 559 22.67 15.20 41.86
CA ALA A 559 22.05 14.75 43.12
C ALA A 559 21.91 15.88 44.15
N PRO A 560 22.91 16.79 44.35
CA PRO A 560 22.77 17.89 45.28
C PRO A 560 21.70 18.92 44.90
N ALA A 561 21.31 18.98 43.61
CA ALA A 561 20.30 19.92 43.11
C ALA A 561 18.86 19.39 43.30
N PHE A 562 18.69 18.12 43.68
CA PHE A 562 17.38 17.52 43.87
C PHE A 562 16.91 17.55 45.31
N PRO A 563 15.59 17.82 45.55
CA PRO A 563 15.02 17.71 46.89
C PRO A 563 15.18 16.29 47.46
N PRO A 564 15.22 16.16 48.80
CA PRO A 564 15.22 14.85 49.45
C PRO A 564 14.06 13.96 48.95
N GLY A 565 14.35 12.69 48.65
CA GLY A 565 13.36 11.73 48.16
C GLY A 565 13.10 11.78 46.65
N MET A 566 13.52 12.81 45.94
CA MET A 566 13.28 12.92 44.49
C MET A 566 14.02 11.85 43.70
N LEU A 567 15.25 11.50 44.09
CA LEU A 567 15.99 10.40 43.46
C LEU A 567 15.29 9.05 43.63
N ALA A 568 14.68 8.81 44.80
CA ALA A 568 13.88 7.62 45.04
C ALA A 568 12.61 7.60 44.14
N ALA A 569 11.94 8.75 44.03
CA ALA A 569 10.77 8.88 43.14
C ALA A 569 11.15 8.64 41.67
N LEU A 570 12.31 9.14 41.21
CA LEU A 570 12.82 8.86 39.85
C LEU A 570 13.14 7.37 39.66
N ALA A 571 13.77 6.73 40.65
CA ALA A 571 14.04 5.29 40.61
C ALA A 571 12.75 4.48 40.48
N VAL A 572 11.73 4.82 41.29
CA VAL A 572 10.39 4.18 41.20
C VAL A 572 9.77 4.39 39.83
N LEU A 573 9.84 5.59 39.25
CA LEU A 573 9.31 5.88 37.92
C LEU A 573 10.03 5.07 36.85
N PHE A 574 11.37 4.96 36.90
CA PHE A 574 12.14 4.18 35.95
C PHE A 574 11.80 2.70 36.01
N VAL A 575 11.74 2.13 37.20
CA VAL A 575 11.34 0.73 37.42
C VAL A 575 9.90 0.49 36.93
N ALA A 576 8.98 1.40 37.25
CA ALA A 576 7.59 1.30 36.81
C ALA A 576 7.48 1.38 35.26
N SER A 577 8.17 2.34 34.65
CA SER A 577 8.19 2.49 33.17
C SER A 577 8.76 1.25 32.51
N GLU A 578 9.84 0.68 33.06
CA GLU A 578 10.46 -0.52 32.53
C GLU A 578 9.57 -1.75 32.75
N THR A 579 8.93 -1.87 33.87
CA THR A 579 7.94 -2.91 34.14
C THR A 579 6.80 -2.87 33.10
N VAL A 580 6.31 -1.68 32.81
CA VAL A 580 5.29 -1.50 31.74
C VAL A 580 5.84 -1.96 30.38
N ASN A 581 7.05 -1.58 30.00
CA ASN A 581 7.66 -1.98 28.72
C ASN A 581 7.82 -3.50 28.63
N ILE A 582 8.35 -4.14 29.67
CA ILE A 582 8.55 -5.61 29.74
C ILE A 582 7.19 -6.32 29.71
N ALA A 583 6.25 -5.89 30.55
CA ALA A 583 4.91 -6.49 30.59
C ALA A 583 4.19 -6.41 29.23
N LEU A 584 4.29 -5.27 28.56
CA LEU A 584 3.73 -5.09 27.20
C LEU A 584 4.42 -5.95 26.17
N GLY A 585 5.75 -6.03 26.21
CA GLY A 585 6.53 -6.89 25.32
C GLY A 585 6.15 -8.37 25.47
N LEU A 586 6.04 -8.85 26.70
CA LEU A 586 5.62 -10.22 26.99
C LEU A 586 4.16 -10.47 26.58
N TRP A 587 3.27 -9.51 26.87
CA TRP A 587 1.87 -9.64 26.50
C TRP A 587 1.65 -9.63 24.96
N ALA A 588 2.34 -8.76 24.25
CA ALA A 588 2.23 -8.64 22.79
C ALA A 588 2.82 -9.85 22.05
N THR A 589 3.86 -10.49 22.64
CA THR A 589 4.54 -11.66 22.04
C THR A 589 4.05 -13.00 22.55
N ARG A 590 2.94 -13.06 23.29
CA ARG A 590 2.40 -14.32 23.86
C ARG A 590 1.82 -15.29 22.83
N GLY A 591 1.50 -14.83 21.61
CA GLY A 591 0.98 -15.65 20.54
C GLY A 591 1.94 -16.78 20.15
N ALA A 592 1.43 -17.88 19.60
CA ALA A 592 2.24 -19.05 19.23
C ALA A 592 3.41 -18.67 18.29
N GLU A 593 3.15 -17.78 17.34
CA GLU A 593 4.13 -17.30 16.35
C GLU A 593 5.28 -16.52 16.98
N HIS A 594 4.98 -15.70 18.02
CA HIS A 594 5.91 -14.76 18.66
C HIS A 594 6.50 -15.25 19.99
N ARG A 595 6.04 -16.38 20.52
CA ARG A 595 6.48 -16.89 21.82
C ARG A 595 8.01 -17.03 21.94
N HIS A 596 8.68 -17.33 20.85
CA HIS A 596 10.13 -17.43 20.77
C HIS A 596 10.85 -16.08 21.02
N LEU A 597 10.15 -14.94 20.89
CA LEU A 597 10.66 -13.59 21.14
C LEU A 597 10.61 -13.20 22.61
N MET A 598 9.75 -13.83 23.43
CA MET A 598 9.55 -13.45 24.83
C MET A 598 10.84 -13.35 25.64
N LYS A 599 11.76 -14.29 25.45
CA LYS A 599 13.07 -14.29 26.14
C LYS A 599 13.98 -13.12 25.77
N TRP A 600 13.68 -12.43 24.65
CA TRP A 600 14.45 -11.28 24.19
C TRP A 600 13.89 -9.95 24.66
N VAL A 601 12.66 -9.93 25.24
CA VAL A 601 12.01 -8.71 25.71
C VAL A 601 12.89 -7.91 26.67
N PRO A 602 13.58 -8.50 27.69
CA PRO A 602 14.47 -7.73 28.57
C PRO A 602 15.65 -7.09 27.85
N SER A 603 16.06 -7.62 26.69
CA SER A 603 17.19 -7.08 25.93
C SER A 603 16.87 -5.81 25.16
N LEU A 604 15.60 -5.37 25.12
CA LEU A 604 15.18 -4.11 24.47
C LEU A 604 15.90 -2.90 25.05
N GLN A 605 16.35 -2.95 26.31
CA GLN A 605 17.13 -1.86 26.91
C GLN A 605 18.42 -1.55 26.16
N PHE A 606 19.07 -2.55 25.61
CA PHE A 606 20.29 -2.38 24.79
C PHE A 606 19.99 -1.95 23.35
N TYR A 607 18.75 -2.10 22.91
CA TYR A 607 18.28 -1.67 21.61
C TYR A 607 17.84 -0.20 21.59
N LEU A 608 17.25 0.31 22.68
CA LEU A 608 16.74 1.68 22.80
C LEU A 608 17.77 2.80 22.53
N PRO A 609 19.08 2.65 22.87
CA PRO A 609 20.10 3.63 22.51
C PRO A 609 20.17 3.97 21.01
N LEU A 610 19.86 3.02 20.13
CA LEU A 610 19.79 3.27 18.69
C LEU A 610 18.70 4.30 18.34
N ALA A 611 17.61 4.34 19.11
CA ALA A 611 16.54 5.32 18.90
C ALA A 611 17.01 6.75 19.18
N SER A 612 17.87 6.95 20.20
CA SER A 612 18.47 8.27 20.48
C SER A 612 19.41 8.71 19.36
N LEU A 613 20.26 7.82 18.86
CA LEU A 613 21.12 8.13 17.70
C LEU A 613 20.27 8.51 16.47
N SER A 614 19.15 7.83 16.26
CA SER A 614 18.25 8.18 15.15
C SER A 614 17.56 9.53 15.37
N ALA A 615 17.23 9.90 16.63
CA ALA A 615 16.62 11.18 16.95
C ALA A 615 17.59 12.36 16.72
N TRP A 616 18.84 12.22 17.14
CA TRP A 616 19.85 13.23 16.87
C TRP A 616 20.14 13.39 15.38
N LYS A 617 20.19 12.29 14.62
CA LYS A 617 20.26 12.33 13.16
C LYS A 617 19.03 13.04 12.56
N ALA A 618 17.83 12.73 13.04
CA ALA A 618 16.57 13.33 12.58
C ALA A 618 16.57 14.85 12.81
N LEU A 619 17.00 15.30 14.00
CA LEU A 619 17.12 16.73 14.32
C LEU A 619 18.10 17.45 13.37
N GLY A 620 19.28 16.86 13.13
CA GLY A 620 20.24 17.38 12.15
C GLY A 620 19.66 17.46 10.74
N GLU A 621 18.86 16.47 10.32
CA GLU A 621 18.19 16.48 9.02
C GLU A 621 17.03 17.48 8.92
N CYS A 622 16.29 17.74 10.00
CA CYS A 622 15.29 18.82 10.00
C CYS A 622 15.91 20.18 9.67
N VAL A 623 17.16 20.41 10.09
CA VAL A 623 17.89 21.64 9.82
C VAL A 623 18.48 21.67 8.40
N THR A 624 19.11 20.57 7.97
CA THR A 624 19.93 20.53 6.76
C THR A 624 19.17 20.11 5.50
N LYS A 625 18.29 19.11 5.62
CA LYS A 625 17.55 18.49 4.51
C LYS A 625 16.19 17.91 4.94
N PRO A 626 15.22 18.77 5.31
CA PRO A 626 13.96 18.34 5.92
C PRO A 626 13.15 17.39 5.01
N PHE A 627 13.09 17.65 3.71
CA PHE A 627 12.30 16.87 2.76
C PHE A 627 13.05 15.69 2.14
N TYR A 628 14.29 15.40 2.59
CA TYR A 628 15.04 14.27 2.08
C TYR A 628 14.45 12.94 2.55
N TRP A 629 14.19 12.05 1.60
CA TRP A 629 13.72 10.69 1.83
C TRP A 629 14.90 9.71 1.81
N ASP A 630 15.30 9.19 2.98
CA ASP A 630 16.33 8.15 3.08
C ASP A 630 15.67 6.79 2.75
N LYS A 631 15.84 6.32 1.49
CA LYS A 631 15.23 5.06 1.04
C LYS A 631 15.83 3.88 1.82
N THR A 632 14.99 3.01 2.32
CA THR A 632 15.37 1.74 2.93
C THR A 632 15.58 0.71 1.81
N ALA A 633 16.65 -0.09 1.89
CA ALA A 633 16.85 -1.23 1.00
C ALA A 633 16.17 -2.47 1.60
N HIS A 634 15.28 -3.09 0.84
CA HIS A 634 14.57 -4.32 1.17
C HIS A 634 15.05 -5.49 0.30
N GLY A 635 14.70 -6.73 0.63
CA GLY A 635 15.05 -7.92 -0.16
C GLY A 635 16.46 -8.47 0.08
N VAL A 636 17.20 -7.96 1.07
CA VAL A 636 18.61 -8.35 1.30
C VAL A 636 18.74 -9.75 1.92
N VAL A 637 17.79 -10.18 2.72
CA VAL A 637 17.83 -11.47 3.44
C VAL A 637 17.17 -12.58 2.61
N GLU A 638 16.07 -12.28 1.94
CA GLU A 638 15.36 -13.23 1.07
C GLU A 638 16.16 -13.65 -0.17
N ALA A 639 16.99 -12.77 -0.72
CA ALA A 639 17.87 -13.13 -1.83
C ALA A 639 18.81 -14.31 -1.47
N ARG A 640 19.12 -14.49 -0.19
CA ARG A 640 19.92 -15.63 0.32
C ARG A 640 19.07 -16.86 0.69
N ALA A 641 17.82 -16.66 1.13
CA ALA A 641 16.90 -17.74 1.49
C ALA A 641 16.10 -18.28 0.30
N GLY A 642 15.78 -17.43 -0.67
CA GLY A 642 15.01 -17.80 -1.87
C GLY A 642 15.74 -18.74 -2.84
N GLN A 643 17.04 -18.96 -2.65
CA GLN A 643 17.74 -20.04 -3.33
C GLN A 643 17.35 -21.44 -2.82
N ALA A 644 16.77 -21.54 -1.60
CA ALA A 644 16.37 -22.82 -1.01
C ALA A 644 14.86 -23.16 -1.22
N GLU A 645 14.04 -22.21 -1.64
CA GLU A 645 12.56 -22.37 -1.73
C GLU A 645 12.00 -22.31 -3.16
N LEU A 646 12.87 -22.42 -4.17
CA LEU A 646 12.45 -22.58 -5.58
C LEU A 646 12.02 -24.03 -5.86
N LEU A 647 11.08 -24.56 -5.09
CA LEU A 647 10.21 -25.62 -5.60
C LEU A 647 9.19 -24.96 -6.52
N PRO A 648 9.07 -25.40 -7.79
CA PRO A 648 8.07 -24.86 -8.70
C PRO A 648 6.69 -25.22 -8.16
N VAL A 649 5.99 -24.27 -7.57
CA VAL A 649 4.54 -24.38 -7.51
C VAL A 649 4.05 -24.22 -8.94
N LEU A 650 3.78 -25.34 -9.60
CA LEU A 650 2.99 -25.36 -10.82
C LEU A 650 1.71 -24.59 -10.49
N VAL A 651 1.59 -23.37 -10.99
CA VAL A 651 0.29 -22.74 -11.16
C VAL A 651 -0.37 -23.61 -12.21
N LEU A 652 -1.23 -24.53 -11.76
CA LEU A 652 -2.23 -25.14 -12.62
C LEU A 652 -3.07 -23.96 -13.12
N ALA A 653 -2.68 -23.41 -14.28
CA ALA A 653 -3.65 -22.75 -15.12
C ALA A 653 -4.71 -23.82 -15.36
N ASP A 654 -5.96 -23.51 -14.99
CA ASP A 654 -7.09 -24.35 -15.41
C ASP A 654 -6.88 -24.67 -16.90
N PRO A 655 -6.91 -25.94 -17.31
CA PRO A 655 -6.67 -26.30 -18.68
C PRO A 655 -7.71 -25.58 -19.51
N VAL A 656 -7.29 -24.57 -20.24
CA VAL A 656 -8.07 -24.05 -21.37
C VAL A 656 -8.17 -25.24 -22.31
N LEU A 657 -9.33 -25.88 -22.32
CA LEU A 657 -9.70 -26.87 -23.32
C LEU A 657 -9.54 -26.24 -24.70
N ALA A 658 -8.42 -26.55 -25.36
CA ALA A 658 -8.29 -26.30 -26.79
C ALA A 658 -9.45 -26.96 -27.52
N PRO A 659 -10.07 -26.30 -28.53
CA PRO A 659 -11.12 -26.93 -29.29
C PRO A 659 -10.58 -28.21 -29.95
N GLY A 660 -11.23 -29.33 -29.65
CA GLY A 660 -10.88 -30.62 -30.23
C GLY A 660 -11.00 -30.60 -31.77
N PRO A 661 -10.14 -31.32 -32.49
CA PRO A 661 -10.27 -31.45 -33.95
C PRO A 661 -11.56 -32.18 -34.30
N PRO A 662 -12.15 -31.92 -35.48
CA PRO A 662 -13.38 -32.54 -35.91
C PRO A 662 -13.19 -34.07 -36.07
N ALA A 663 -14.22 -34.78 -35.66
CA ALA A 663 -14.24 -36.24 -35.68
C ALA A 663 -14.11 -36.76 -37.13
N GLY A 664 -13.12 -37.62 -37.36
CA GLY A 664 -12.99 -38.42 -38.56
C GLY A 664 -11.57 -38.49 -39.11
N SER A 665 -10.80 -39.45 -38.65
CA SER A 665 -9.87 -40.29 -39.35
C SER A 665 -8.75 -40.80 -38.40
N VAL A 666 -8.84 -42.07 -38.10
CA VAL A 666 -7.79 -42.82 -37.37
C VAL A 666 -6.83 -43.35 -38.39
N VAL A 667 -5.56 -42.93 -38.38
CA VAL A 667 -4.44 -43.61 -39.04
C VAL A 667 -3.37 -43.89 -37.97
N PRO A 668 -2.99 -45.15 -37.73
CA PRO A 668 -1.96 -45.47 -36.74
C PRO A 668 -0.57 -45.29 -37.33
N PHE A 669 0.28 -44.47 -36.66
CA PHE A 669 1.72 -44.41 -36.95
C PHE A 669 2.50 -45.18 -35.92
N PRO A 670 3.57 -45.89 -36.30
CA PRO A 670 4.42 -46.66 -35.36
C PRO A 670 5.36 -45.75 -34.60
N LEU A 671 5.51 -46.02 -33.27
CA LEU A 671 6.39 -45.31 -32.35
C LEU A 671 7.85 -45.73 -32.55
N PRO A 672 8.80 -44.81 -32.66
CA PRO A 672 10.21 -45.12 -32.58
C PRO A 672 10.67 -45.27 -31.14
N ALA A 673 11.60 -46.18 -30.89
CA ALA A 673 12.16 -46.50 -29.58
C ALA A 673 13.00 -45.35 -28.96
N PRO A 674 12.99 -45.16 -27.63
CA PRO A 674 13.72 -44.07 -26.99
C PRO A 674 15.25 -44.30 -27.06
N ARG A 675 16.00 -43.27 -27.46
CA ARG A 675 17.46 -43.26 -27.44
C ARG A 675 17.98 -42.88 -26.04
N PRO A 676 19.12 -43.47 -25.59
CA PRO A 676 19.70 -43.13 -24.29
C PRO A 676 20.36 -41.74 -24.30
N ALA A 677 20.11 -40.95 -23.26
CA ALA A 677 20.74 -39.65 -23.03
C ALA A 677 22.26 -39.81 -22.81
N ARG A 678 23.08 -39.04 -23.53
CA ARG A 678 24.51 -38.95 -23.31
C ARG A 678 24.88 -37.76 -22.45
N LEU A 679 25.64 -37.98 -21.39
CA LEU A 679 26.19 -36.96 -20.53
C LEU A 679 27.50 -36.45 -21.13
N HIS A 680 27.60 -35.15 -21.41
CA HIS A 680 28.85 -34.52 -21.84
C HIS A 680 29.40 -33.64 -20.73
N LEU A 681 30.65 -33.91 -20.35
CA LEU A 681 31.44 -33.05 -19.45
C LEU A 681 32.20 -32.05 -20.32
N LEU A 682 31.89 -30.75 -20.15
CA LEU A 682 32.66 -29.68 -20.78
C LEU A 682 33.78 -29.23 -19.85
N ALA A 683 35.03 -29.34 -20.31
CA ALA A 683 36.20 -28.79 -19.61
C ALA A 683 36.29 -27.29 -19.81
N PRO A 684 36.83 -26.51 -18.86
CA PRO A 684 36.95 -25.06 -18.98
C PRO A 684 37.87 -24.65 -20.12
N ALA A 685 37.43 -23.72 -20.96
CA ALA A 685 38.21 -23.18 -22.07
C ALA A 685 39.51 -22.49 -21.56
N ARG A 686 40.66 -22.91 -22.04
CA ARG A 686 41.94 -22.20 -21.87
C ARG A 686 41.89 -20.92 -22.69
N ARG A 687 42.02 -19.77 -22.04
CA ARG A 687 42.36 -18.50 -22.71
C ARG A 687 43.84 -18.50 -23.06
N GLY A 688 44.16 -18.23 -24.32
CA GLY A 688 45.50 -18.07 -24.84
C GLY A 688 46.26 -16.95 -24.15
N ALA A 689 47.52 -17.18 -23.94
CA ALA A 689 48.49 -16.26 -23.39
C ALA A 689 48.89 -15.22 -24.45
N GLU A 690 48.83 -13.95 -24.13
CA GLU A 690 49.70 -12.94 -24.70
C GLU A 690 50.58 -12.36 -23.58
N GLU A 691 51.87 -12.30 -23.88
CA GLU A 691 52.96 -11.88 -23.00
C GLU A 691 52.95 -10.39 -22.70
N GLY A 692 53.18 -10.01 -21.44
CA GLY A 692 53.40 -8.62 -21.06
C GLY A 692 53.68 -8.43 -19.57
N LYS A 693 54.95 -8.64 -19.16
CA LYS A 693 55.71 -8.11 -17.99
C LYS A 693 55.07 -7.96 -16.62
N ALA A 694 55.53 -8.82 -15.75
CA ALA A 694 55.81 -8.74 -14.32
C ALA A 694 55.33 -7.56 -13.48
N GLN A 695 54.50 -7.89 -12.45
CA GLN A 695 54.70 -7.46 -11.07
C GLN A 695 54.00 -8.41 -10.10
N THR A 696 54.73 -8.85 -9.12
CA THR A 696 54.40 -9.82 -8.10
C THR A 696 53.35 -9.34 -7.11
N ARG A 697 52.30 -10.11 -6.92
CA ARG A 697 51.49 -10.16 -5.69
C ARG A 697 50.84 -11.55 -5.52
N PRO A 698 50.62 -12.03 -4.29
CA PRO A 698 50.43 -13.43 -3.98
C PRO A 698 49.04 -13.97 -4.37
N ALA A 699 49.04 -15.26 -4.68
CA ALA A 699 47.91 -16.06 -5.12
C ALA A 699 46.73 -16.04 -4.13
N ARG A 700 45.53 -15.73 -4.62
CA ARG A 700 44.28 -16.14 -4.00
C ARG A 700 43.65 -17.28 -4.79
N SER A 701 43.22 -18.24 -4.02
CA SER A 701 42.59 -19.51 -4.34
C SER A 701 41.75 -19.57 -5.63
N ALA A 702 42.04 -20.59 -6.42
CA ALA A 702 41.25 -21.01 -7.56
C ALA A 702 39.82 -21.40 -7.16
N HIS A 703 38.82 -20.92 -7.91
CA HIS A 703 37.43 -21.37 -7.79
C HIS A 703 37.29 -22.81 -8.32
N PRO A 704 36.43 -23.62 -7.70
CA PRO A 704 36.15 -24.97 -8.18
C PRO A 704 35.37 -24.99 -9.50
N PRO A 705 35.45 -26.03 -10.31
CA PRO A 705 34.78 -26.11 -11.61
C PRO A 705 33.24 -26.21 -11.45
N VAL A 706 32.53 -25.50 -12.30
CA VAL A 706 31.05 -25.53 -12.39
C VAL A 706 30.64 -26.65 -13.36
N LEU A 707 29.74 -27.52 -12.90
CA LEU A 707 29.17 -28.61 -13.70
C LEU A 707 27.88 -28.14 -14.35
N THR A 708 27.82 -28.08 -15.68
CA THR A 708 26.61 -27.73 -16.43
C THR A 708 26.03 -28.98 -17.10
N LEU A 709 24.77 -29.29 -16.78
CA LEU A 709 24.00 -30.37 -17.43
C LEU A 709 23.20 -29.76 -18.58
N VAL A 710 23.48 -30.23 -19.80
CA VAL A 710 22.70 -29.90 -21.01
C VAL A 710 21.87 -31.13 -21.36
N SER A 711 20.56 -30.98 -21.46
CA SER A 711 19.65 -32.05 -21.88
C SER A 711 19.25 -31.81 -23.35
N ASP A 712 19.68 -32.67 -24.26
CA ASP A 712 19.22 -32.70 -25.64
C ASP A 712 17.87 -33.45 -25.73
N ALA A 713 16.77 -32.81 -25.32
CA ALA A 713 15.44 -33.36 -25.54
C ALA A 713 14.66 -32.47 -26.51
N ASP A 714 14.38 -33.05 -27.67
CA ASP A 714 13.56 -32.48 -28.74
C ASP A 714 12.09 -32.31 -28.28
N PRO A 715 11.43 -31.17 -28.51
CA PRO A 715 10.11 -30.85 -27.96
C PRO A 715 8.93 -31.40 -28.75
N GLY A 716 8.97 -32.65 -29.09
CA GLY A 716 7.86 -33.23 -29.84
C GLY A 716 7.54 -34.65 -29.44
N THR A 717 6.79 -34.84 -28.42
CA THR A 717 5.90 -35.99 -28.16
C THR A 717 5.85 -36.41 -26.69
N THR A 718 4.81 -35.98 -25.98
CA THR A 718 4.24 -36.77 -24.91
C THR A 718 2.72 -36.52 -24.81
N ARG A 719 1.97 -37.40 -25.41
CA ARG A 719 0.65 -37.80 -24.92
C ARG A 719 0.75 -39.25 -24.50
N GLY A 720 0.34 -39.53 -23.28
CA GLY A 720 0.21 -40.91 -22.80
C GLY A 720 0.04 -40.96 -21.30
N SER A 721 -1.17 -41.28 -20.89
CA SER A 721 -1.62 -41.57 -19.55
C SER A 721 -0.71 -42.52 -18.77
N GLY A 722 -0.51 -42.21 -17.49
CA GLY A 722 -0.14 -43.19 -16.47
C GLY A 722 1.30 -43.11 -15.98
N ALA A 723 1.40 -42.87 -14.70
CA ALA A 723 2.54 -43.03 -13.85
C ALA A 723 3.37 -41.79 -13.48
N GLY A 724 2.79 -40.96 -12.64
CA GLY A 724 3.49 -39.90 -11.89
C GLY A 724 4.38 -40.40 -10.74
N ARG A 725 5.18 -41.42 -10.95
CA ARG A 725 6.15 -41.90 -9.95
C ARG A 725 7.63 -41.94 -10.42
N ARG A 726 7.90 -41.80 -11.71
CA ARG A 726 9.29 -41.93 -12.20
C ARG A 726 10.13 -40.63 -12.18
N GLY A 727 9.51 -39.45 -12.10
CA GLY A 727 10.24 -38.19 -12.02
C GLY A 727 10.93 -37.92 -10.69
N TYR A 728 10.41 -38.44 -9.61
CA TYR A 728 10.95 -38.22 -8.27
C TYR A 728 12.24 -39.02 -7.97
N VAL A 729 12.43 -40.16 -8.61
CA VAL A 729 13.61 -41.02 -8.36
C VAL A 729 14.87 -40.43 -9.00
N LEU A 730 14.76 -39.77 -10.14
CA LEU A 730 15.92 -39.15 -10.78
C LEU A 730 16.46 -37.93 -10.02
N GLY A 731 15.57 -37.10 -9.48
CA GLY A 731 15.95 -35.92 -8.70
C GLY A 731 16.60 -36.28 -7.36
N SER A 732 16.07 -37.30 -6.68
CA SER A 732 16.63 -37.75 -5.40
C SER A 732 17.97 -38.49 -5.56
N THR A 733 18.18 -39.23 -6.63
CA THR A 733 19.46 -39.95 -6.89
C THR A 733 20.57 -38.97 -7.26
N ILE A 734 20.29 -37.89 -7.98
CA ILE A 734 21.28 -36.84 -8.31
C ILE A 734 21.62 -36.02 -7.06
N ALA A 735 20.66 -35.73 -6.18
CA ALA A 735 20.91 -35.06 -4.92
C ALA A 735 21.74 -35.92 -3.94
N ALA A 736 21.48 -37.21 -3.89
CA ALA A 736 22.28 -38.15 -3.06
C ALA A 736 23.72 -38.27 -3.53
N LEU A 737 23.98 -38.28 -4.83
CA LEU A 737 25.33 -38.31 -5.40
C LEU A 737 26.11 -37.00 -5.19
N ALA A 738 25.43 -35.88 -5.05
CA ALA A 738 26.05 -34.57 -4.76
C ALA A 738 26.44 -34.40 -3.28
N LEU A 739 25.75 -35.09 -2.37
CA LEU A 739 25.98 -35.00 -0.91
C LEU A 739 27.15 -35.85 -0.42
N ASP A 740 27.59 -36.87 -1.19
CA ASP A 740 28.68 -37.75 -0.81
C ASP A 740 30.09 -37.27 -1.22
N ARG A 741 30.21 -36.07 -1.83
CA ARG A 741 31.51 -35.45 -2.13
C ARG A 741 31.57 -34.01 -1.64
N PRO A 742 32.29 -33.69 -0.59
CA PRO A 742 32.50 -32.33 -0.12
C PRO A 742 33.27 -31.50 -1.16
N GLY A 743 32.71 -30.41 -1.65
CA GLY A 743 33.38 -29.44 -2.54
C GLY A 743 32.76 -29.23 -3.92
N ILE A 744 31.58 -29.77 -4.21
CA ILE A 744 30.87 -29.54 -5.47
C ILE A 744 29.59 -28.74 -5.21
N GLU A 745 29.53 -27.53 -5.72
CA GLU A 745 28.35 -26.65 -5.67
C GLU A 745 27.47 -26.91 -6.90
N PHE A 746 26.21 -27.32 -6.70
CA PHE A 746 25.27 -27.66 -7.74
C PHE A 746 24.32 -26.47 -8.01
N GLN A 747 24.42 -25.83 -9.17
CA GLN A 747 23.47 -24.82 -9.64
C GLN A 747 22.68 -25.36 -10.85
N PRO A 748 21.38 -25.63 -10.71
CA PRO A 748 20.53 -25.92 -11.86
C PRO A 748 20.18 -24.62 -12.62
N ARG A 749 20.75 -24.44 -13.80
CA ARG A 749 20.25 -23.48 -14.79
C ARG A 749 19.30 -24.19 -15.73
N PHE A 750 18.04 -23.82 -15.68
CA PHE A 750 17.09 -24.14 -16.75
C PHE A 750 17.13 -22.98 -17.76
N GLU A 751 17.74 -23.22 -18.92
CA GLU A 751 17.54 -22.37 -20.10
C GLU A 751 16.40 -22.96 -20.91
N GLY A 752 15.31 -22.22 -21.02
CA GLY A 752 14.30 -22.28 -22.06
C GLY A 752 13.36 -23.48 -22.06
N PHE A 753 12.19 -23.28 -21.54
CA PHE A 753 10.90 -23.64 -22.20
C PHE A 753 9.82 -22.67 -21.69
#